data_2470d4d7d308ab2f2fe97c88fb7997a4
#
_entry.id   2470d4d7d308ab2f2fe97c88fb7997a4
#
_cell.length_a   1.000
_cell.length_b   1.000
_cell.length_c   1.000
_cell.angle_alpha   90.00
_cell.angle_beta   90.00
_cell.angle_gamma   90.00
#
_symmetry.space_group_name_H-M   'P 1'
#
loop_
_entity.id
_entity.type
_entity.pdbx_description
1 polymer ?
#
loop_
_entity_poly.entity_id
_entity_poly.type
_entity_poly.pdbx_seq_one_letter_code
_entity_poly.pdbx_strand_id
1 'polypeptide(L)'
;MKHLKLILSILFIFCLTRTYADDSNYLFRHYQVENGLSDNMATCCVQDRKGYIWIGTRDGLNRFDGYTFKVFRNDPDETETLGSNWITCLGCDMNGDLWVGTLSGLYQYDDEKESFRHIPFTADKGIDIFQFDKDNKLWILMDGNLIRFNTEDSQFRIFAPEDNQSYTTFCITRENSIWIGSSDGLISLLNPEDETMESYNVFAHSSPNTPRKLSMLYPSPTTDRIYIAFEHDDVKIFDPATRDYQDLNIQKINQLTILINSFLEKDKDELWIGTDSGLFIYKINTGECTRIRQDPLDPYALSSHFISAFCRDRENGIWICFHQNGLNYYSPFRPFHVHYPWDGQYSMKGEVIRDICTDIYGNIWVGTEDAGINCLEKKTETFTNYQPVPGGNGLSHTNIRGLAASGDRLWIGHVIHGIDLMDIKTRKVIKHYNLLKDSLTVKNSTVRCIKVLQEGQVYVGTDDGIYKYDFLNDRFLYAPQFPPFAVNCIYEDRLGRIWTGMFNRSFYYNPISNTGMYLPYDKLNTQRHNFVNDACEDKDGNMWFATVEGVIKYDFQTGESLHYTVKNGMPSNVAFRILPDENETLWISTANGLVSLETGTGKITTYTESHGLITRQFNDNSAFKDNEGTFYFGSVKGFIHFKPSEVIPAAEKMNVHLGSLEIQNEAGEKRIINSSAESEANLNNS
;
A
#
# COMPACT_ATOMS: atom_id res chain seq x y z
N MET A 1 54.45 -6.12 7.93
CA MET A 1 53.76 -4.93 7.41
C MET A 1 52.83 -5.19 6.22
N LYS A 2 53.15 -6.00 5.22
CA LYS A 2 52.23 -6.32 4.09
C LYS A 2 50.98 -7.11 4.52
N HIS A 3 51.11 -8.09 5.41
CA HIS A 3 49.97 -8.88 5.90
C HIS A 3 49.06 -8.09 6.83
N LEU A 4 49.57 -7.12 7.60
CA LEU A 4 48.77 -6.26 8.47
C LEU A 4 47.92 -5.26 7.65
N LYS A 5 48.48 -4.75 6.51
CA LYS A 5 47.70 -3.91 5.58
C LYS A 5 46.59 -4.69 4.87
N LEU A 6 46.80 -5.96 4.54
CA LEU A 6 45.79 -6.82 3.91
C LEU A 6 44.67 -7.16 4.90
N ILE A 7 45.00 -7.45 6.15
CA ILE A 7 44.02 -7.71 7.21
C ILE A 7 43.19 -6.43 7.53
N LEU A 8 43.85 -5.26 7.60
CA LEU A 8 43.15 -3.98 7.75
C LEU A 8 42.28 -3.63 6.55
N SER A 9 42.68 -3.96 5.31
CA SER A 9 41.85 -3.77 4.13
C SER A 9 40.66 -4.73 4.09
N ILE A 10 40.85 -5.97 4.52
CA ILE A 10 39.74 -6.95 4.61
C ILE A 10 38.77 -6.57 5.74
N LEU A 11 39.28 -6.09 6.89
CA LEU A 11 38.43 -5.54 7.98
C LEU A 11 37.70 -4.27 7.54
N PHE A 12 38.33 -3.42 6.72
CA PHE A 12 37.70 -2.20 6.19
C PHE A 12 36.63 -2.52 5.14
N ILE A 13 36.79 -3.59 4.35
CA ILE A 13 35.78 -4.08 3.41
C ILE A 13 34.64 -4.75 4.17
N PHE A 14 34.88 -5.44 5.29
CA PHE A 14 33.85 -6.00 6.14
C PHE A 14 33.04 -4.94 6.96
N CYS A 15 33.66 -3.78 7.26
CA CYS A 15 32.95 -2.65 7.90
C CYS A 15 32.13 -1.80 6.92
N LEU A 16 32.24 -2.02 5.60
CA LEU A 16 31.47 -1.32 4.58
C LEU A 16 30.27 -2.12 4.04
N THR A 17 30.11 -3.38 4.45
CA THR A 17 28.80 -4.03 4.33
C THR A 17 27.91 -3.50 5.46
N ARG A 18 27.43 -2.25 5.33
CA ARG A 18 26.16 -1.91 5.93
C ARG A 18 25.18 -2.95 5.38
N THR A 19 24.75 -3.86 6.25
CA THR A 19 23.49 -4.53 6.06
C THR A 19 22.46 -3.40 5.98
N TYR A 20 22.10 -2.97 4.76
CA TYR A 20 20.83 -2.33 4.55
C TYR A 20 19.84 -3.39 5.04
N ALA A 21 19.30 -3.21 6.25
CA ALA A 21 18.11 -3.91 6.64
C ALA A 21 17.13 -3.68 5.50
N ASP A 22 16.45 -4.73 5.12
CA ASP A 22 15.48 -4.73 4.05
C ASP A 22 14.33 -3.78 4.41
N ASP A 23 14.54 -2.46 4.20
CA ASP A 23 13.54 -1.41 4.39
C ASP A 23 12.39 -1.55 3.38
N SER A 24 12.57 -2.42 2.36
CA SER A 24 11.61 -2.71 1.31
C SER A 24 10.29 -3.33 1.80
N ASN A 25 10.26 -3.83 3.05
CA ASN A 25 9.08 -4.47 3.63
C ASN A 25 8.02 -3.50 4.19
N TYR A 26 8.33 -2.22 4.37
CA TYR A 26 7.43 -1.24 4.97
C TYR A 26 7.14 -0.10 4.00
N LEU A 27 6.00 -0.16 3.30
CA LEU A 27 5.52 0.90 2.42
C LEU A 27 4.40 1.67 3.13
N PHE A 28 4.49 2.98 3.13
CA PHE A 28 3.55 3.87 3.79
C PHE A 28 2.82 4.73 2.78
N ARG A 29 1.49 4.84 2.90
CA ARG A 29 0.70 5.84 2.17
C ARG A 29 0.68 7.12 2.99
N HIS A 30 0.85 8.24 2.31
CA HIS A 30 0.88 9.56 2.94
C HIS A 30 -0.46 10.26 2.81
N TYR A 31 -0.89 10.93 3.88
CA TYR A 31 -2.06 11.80 3.92
C TYR A 31 -1.66 13.13 4.54
N GLN A 32 -1.81 14.19 3.77
CA GLN A 32 -1.34 15.54 4.09
C GLN A 32 -2.43 16.58 3.81
N VAL A 33 -2.14 17.87 3.98
CA VAL A 33 -3.05 18.97 3.69
C VAL A 33 -3.53 18.92 2.22
N GLU A 34 -2.68 18.50 1.29
CA GLU A 34 -3.01 18.32 -0.13
C GLU A 34 -4.10 17.24 -0.36
N ASN A 35 -4.27 16.33 0.60
CA ASN A 35 -5.32 15.30 0.58
C ASN A 35 -6.58 15.74 1.33
N GLY A 36 -6.59 16.93 1.94
CA GLY A 36 -7.71 17.49 2.69
C GLY A 36 -7.60 17.45 4.21
N LEU A 37 -6.45 17.01 4.78
CA LEU A 37 -6.17 17.13 6.20
C LEU A 37 -6.08 18.60 6.61
N SER A 38 -6.56 18.97 7.80
CA SER A 38 -6.61 20.37 8.22
C SER A 38 -5.24 20.98 8.52
N ASP A 39 -4.28 20.20 9.04
CA ASP A 39 -2.89 20.60 9.33
C ASP A 39 -1.97 19.37 9.29
N ASN A 40 -0.73 19.57 8.84
CA ASN A 40 0.27 18.50 8.79
C ASN A 40 0.86 18.12 10.16
N MET A 41 0.50 18.80 11.24
CA MET A 41 0.82 18.39 12.61
C MET A 41 -0.31 17.55 13.18
N ALA A 42 -0.22 16.24 13.03
CA ALA A 42 -1.16 15.29 13.60
C ALA A 42 -0.69 14.86 15.01
N THR A 43 -1.57 15.00 16.00
CA THR A 43 -1.26 14.73 17.42
C THR A 43 -1.69 13.34 17.87
N CYS A 44 -2.87 12.89 17.43
CA CYS A 44 -3.49 11.64 17.85
C CYS A 44 -4.47 11.14 16.79
N CYS A 45 -4.83 9.86 16.85
CA CYS A 45 -5.85 9.27 16.01
C CYS A 45 -6.57 8.12 16.71
N VAL A 46 -7.83 7.86 16.29
CA VAL A 46 -8.65 6.76 16.80
C VAL A 46 -9.68 6.35 15.73
N GLN A 47 -10.11 5.09 15.74
CA GLN A 47 -11.23 4.63 14.92
C GLN A 47 -12.50 4.53 15.76
N ASP A 48 -13.61 5.12 15.28
CA ASP A 48 -14.92 5.04 15.96
C ASP A 48 -15.67 3.75 15.63
N ARG A 49 -16.87 3.59 16.24
CA ARG A 49 -17.74 2.41 16.03
C ARG A 49 -18.26 2.27 14.59
N LYS A 50 -18.37 3.38 13.85
CA LYS A 50 -18.79 3.38 12.43
C LYS A 50 -17.66 3.05 11.46
N GLY A 51 -16.41 3.04 11.94
CA GLY A 51 -15.22 2.76 11.15
C GLY A 51 -14.51 4.02 10.63
N TYR A 52 -15.01 5.22 10.92
CA TYR A 52 -14.30 6.45 10.59
C TYR A 52 -13.01 6.57 11.39
N ILE A 53 -11.94 7.06 10.73
CA ILE A 53 -10.70 7.42 11.41
C ILE A 53 -10.79 8.90 11.80
N TRP A 54 -10.67 9.18 13.09
CA TRP A 54 -10.61 10.52 13.62
C TRP A 54 -9.18 10.90 13.91
N ILE A 55 -8.78 12.09 13.47
CA ILE A 55 -7.41 12.59 13.58
C ILE A 55 -7.44 13.97 14.22
N GLY A 56 -6.76 14.09 15.35
CA GLY A 56 -6.49 15.36 15.99
C GLY A 56 -5.30 16.06 15.35
N THR A 57 -5.44 17.37 15.10
CA THR A 57 -4.35 18.20 14.62
C THR A 57 -4.24 19.47 15.45
N ARG A 58 -3.26 20.31 15.13
CA ARG A 58 -3.16 21.64 15.70
C ARG A 58 -4.26 22.60 15.21
N ASP A 59 -4.88 22.32 14.06
CA ASP A 59 -5.91 23.18 13.46
C ASP A 59 -7.25 22.43 13.22
N GLY A 60 -7.71 21.73 14.25
CA GLY A 60 -9.02 21.08 14.27
C GLY A 60 -8.98 19.57 14.30
N LEU A 61 -10.17 19.01 14.37
CA LEU A 61 -10.44 17.57 14.36
C LEU A 61 -10.87 17.15 12.94
N ASN A 62 -10.30 16.06 12.46
CA ASN A 62 -10.59 15.55 11.12
C ASN A 62 -11.28 14.18 11.22
N ARG A 63 -12.33 13.96 10.45
CA ARG A 63 -12.97 12.65 10.24
C ARG A 63 -12.67 12.15 8.82
N PHE A 64 -12.02 11.01 8.70
CA PHE A 64 -11.71 10.37 7.43
C PHE A 64 -12.63 9.17 7.19
N ASP A 65 -13.27 9.14 6.03
CA ASP A 65 -14.23 8.11 5.61
C ASP A 65 -13.63 7.04 4.68
N GLY A 66 -12.32 7.05 4.49
CA GLY A 66 -11.59 6.22 3.52
C GLY A 66 -11.29 6.95 2.20
N TYR A 67 -11.96 8.08 1.92
CA TYR A 67 -11.82 8.87 0.67
C TYR A 67 -11.52 10.34 0.93
N THR A 68 -12.26 10.97 1.87
CA THR A 68 -12.23 12.41 2.12
C THR A 68 -12.11 12.73 3.59
N PHE A 69 -11.60 13.92 3.90
CA PHE A 69 -11.55 14.46 5.25
C PHE A 69 -12.67 15.48 5.45
N LYS A 70 -13.45 15.30 6.53
CA LYS A 70 -14.34 16.33 7.06
C LYS A 70 -13.68 16.97 8.26
N VAL A 71 -13.57 18.31 8.27
CA VAL A 71 -12.86 19.08 9.30
C VAL A 71 -13.86 19.75 10.23
N PHE A 72 -13.62 19.65 11.56
CA PHE A 72 -14.36 20.31 12.63
C PHE A 72 -13.42 21.27 13.34
N ARG A 73 -13.85 22.52 13.50
CA ARG A 73 -13.08 23.59 14.16
C ARG A 73 -13.90 24.26 15.24
N ASN A 74 -13.20 25.00 16.12
CA ASN A 74 -13.84 25.93 17.02
C ASN A 74 -14.49 27.05 16.21
N ASP A 75 -15.75 27.33 16.51
CA ASP A 75 -16.45 28.52 16.06
C ASP A 75 -16.91 29.30 17.32
N PRO A 76 -16.32 30.49 17.57
CA PRO A 76 -16.67 31.29 18.76
C PRO A 76 -18.12 31.78 18.78
N ASP A 77 -18.77 31.81 17.65
CA ASP A 77 -20.17 32.27 17.49
C ASP A 77 -21.20 31.11 17.72
N GLU A 78 -20.71 29.86 17.77
CA GLU A 78 -21.52 28.67 17.98
C GLU A 78 -21.18 27.94 19.29
N THR A 79 -22.20 27.53 20.05
CA THR A 79 -22.00 26.95 21.40
C THR A 79 -21.73 25.44 21.41
N GLU A 80 -22.03 24.72 20.33
CA GLU A 80 -21.88 23.26 20.22
C GLU A 80 -20.67 22.85 19.38
N THR A 81 -19.62 23.70 19.37
CA THR A 81 -18.36 23.41 18.69
C THR A 81 -17.25 23.12 19.70
N LEU A 82 -16.06 22.75 19.20
CA LEU A 82 -14.85 22.59 20.04
C LEU A 82 -14.41 23.94 20.62
N GLY A 83 -13.94 23.98 21.87
CA GLY A 83 -13.40 25.20 22.48
C GLY A 83 -11.99 25.56 22.03
N SER A 84 -11.30 24.66 21.36
CA SER A 84 -9.96 24.87 20.79
C SER A 84 -9.74 24.03 19.56
N ASN A 85 -9.04 24.58 18.57
CA ASN A 85 -8.61 23.81 17.41
C ASN A 85 -7.44 22.85 17.72
N TRP A 86 -6.71 23.06 18.80
CA TRP A 86 -5.62 22.17 19.15
C TRP A 86 -6.15 20.94 19.88
N ILE A 87 -6.18 19.81 19.17
CA ILE A 87 -6.59 18.53 19.71
C ILE A 87 -5.38 17.86 20.37
N THR A 88 -5.52 17.44 21.62
CA THR A 88 -4.43 16.83 22.40
C THR A 88 -4.53 15.30 22.43
N CYS A 89 -5.74 14.77 22.60
CA CYS A 89 -5.98 13.33 22.69
C CYS A 89 -7.39 12.97 22.21
N LEU A 90 -7.56 11.73 21.76
CA LEU A 90 -8.80 11.15 21.25
C LEU A 90 -9.02 9.78 21.88
N GLY A 91 -10.28 9.41 22.11
CA GLY A 91 -10.65 8.08 22.54
C GLY A 91 -12.13 7.81 22.32
N CYS A 92 -12.51 6.53 22.32
CA CYS A 92 -13.89 6.11 22.30
C CYS A 92 -14.24 5.46 23.62
N ASP A 93 -15.47 5.69 24.10
CA ASP A 93 -16.02 4.97 25.24
C ASP A 93 -16.40 3.53 24.89
N MET A 94 -16.92 2.78 25.85
CA MET A 94 -17.34 1.38 25.65
C MET A 94 -18.53 1.22 24.68
N ASN A 95 -19.28 2.30 24.42
CA ASN A 95 -20.35 2.32 23.43
C ASN A 95 -19.80 2.67 22.02
N GLY A 96 -18.53 3.08 21.95
CA GLY A 96 -17.86 3.53 20.75
C GLY A 96 -18.15 4.98 20.39
N ASP A 97 -18.66 5.79 21.32
CA ASP A 97 -18.87 7.23 21.17
C ASP A 97 -17.54 7.98 21.32
N LEU A 98 -17.31 8.95 20.45
CA LEU A 98 -16.04 9.69 20.39
C LEU A 98 -15.95 10.74 21.49
N TRP A 99 -14.80 10.82 22.14
CA TRP A 99 -14.41 11.84 23.10
C TRP A 99 -13.14 12.56 22.60
N VAL A 100 -13.11 13.87 22.82
CA VAL A 100 -12.08 14.76 22.26
C VAL A 100 -11.48 15.63 23.37
N GLY A 101 -10.21 15.43 23.66
CA GLY A 101 -9.42 16.30 24.52
C GLY A 101 -8.79 17.43 23.72
N THR A 102 -8.85 18.65 24.26
CA THR A 102 -8.30 19.86 23.65
C THR A 102 -7.51 20.66 24.70
N LEU A 103 -6.86 21.76 24.27
CA LEU A 103 -6.23 22.71 25.21
C LEU A 103 -7.24 23.50 26.08
N SER A 104 -8.56 23.45 25.73
CA SER A 104 -9.60 24.22 26.44
C SER A 104 -10.70 23.34 27.03
N GLY A 105 -10.46 22.06 27.22
CA GLY A 105 -11.40 21.13 27.84
C GLY A 105 -11.61 19.82 27.09
N LEU A 106 -12.51 19.02 27.67
CA LEU A 106 -12.95 17.72 27.14
C LEU A 106 -14.34 17.85 26.55
N TYR A 107 -14.52 17.19 25.40
CA TYR A 107 -15.77 17.21 24.62
C TYR A 107 -16.21 15.80 24.28
N GLN A 108 -17.54 15.56 24.30
CA GLN A 108 -18.16 14.36 23.72
C GLN A 108 -18.80 14.73 22.37
N TYR A 109 -18.53 13.95 21.34
CA TYR A 109 -19.13 14.12 20.03
C TYR A 109 -20.55 13.55 19.99
N ASP A 110 -21.51 14.36 19.54
CA ASP A 110 -22.88 13.94 19.23
C ASP A 110 -22.95 13.61 17.74
N ASP A 111 -23.05 12.33 17.44
CA ASP A 111 -23.02 11.80 16.08
C ASP A 111 -24.31 12.12 15.29
N GLU A 112 -25.46 12.34 15.97
CA GLU A 112 -26.72 12.69 15.31
C GLU A 112 -26.73 14.16 14.86
N LYS A 113 -26.17 15.04 15.69
CA LYS A 113 -26.13 16.49 15.41
C LYS A 113 -24.85 16.92 14.72
N GLU A 114 -23.83 16.04 14.71
CA GLU A 114 -22.44 16.38 14.32
C GLU A 114 -21.88 17.58 15.10
N SER A 115 -22.15 17.63 16.43
CA SER A 115 -21.81 18.70 17.34
C SER A 115 -21.01 18.18 18.56
N PHE A 116 -20.51 19.08 19.41
CA PHE A 116 -19.64 18.74 20.53
C PHE A 116 -20.23 19.24 21.85
N ARG A 117 -20.45 18.33 22.80
CA ARG A 117 -20.89 18.65 24.15
C ARG A 117 -19.68 18.82 25.06
N HIS A 118 -19.47 20.03 25.58
CA HIS A 118 -18.43 20.34 26.56
C HIS A 118 -18.69 19.68 27.91
N ILE A 119 -17.63 19.20 28.58
CA ILE A 119 -17.68 18.67 29.94
C ILE A 119 -17.29 19.80 30.92
N PRO A 120 -18.23 20.36 31.70
CA PRO A 120 -18.08 21.67 32.34
C PRO A 120 -16.91 21.81 33.34
N PHE A 121 -16.57 20.75 34.09
CA PHE A 121 -15.47 20.83 35.08
C PHE A 121 -14.07 20.90 34.45
N THR A 122 -13.97 20.68 33.14
CA THR A 122 -12.72 20.74 32.36
C THR A 122 -12.52 22.08 31.65
N ALA A 123 -13.42 23.06 31.86
CA ALA A 123 -13.37 24.35 31.17
C ALA A 123 -12.02 25.05 31.35
N ASP A 124 -11.48 25.57 30.25
CA ASP A 124 -10.19 26.31 30.18
C ASP A 124 -8.96 25.52 30.66
N LYS A 125 -9.05 24.18 30.66
CA LYS A 125 -7.96 23.29 31.05
C LYS A 125 -7.55 22.38 29.92
N GLY A 126 -6.23 22.23 29.70
CA GLY A 126 -5.69 21.28 28.77
C GLY A 126 -5.86 19.84 29.25
N ILE A 127 -6.30 18.97 28.36
CA ILE A 127 -6.42 17.53 28.64
C ILE A 127 -5.16 16.85 28.11
N ASP A 128 -4.37 16.23 29.00
CA ASP A 128 -3.11 15.57 28.60
C ASP A 128 -3.40 14.20 27.97
N ILE A 129 -4.14 13.36 28.69
CA ILE A 129 -4.54 12.02 28.26
C ILE A 129 -5.82 11.60 28.98
N PHE A 130 -6.65 10.79 28.34
CA PHE A 130 -7.76 10.11 29.00
C PHE A 130 -7.94 8.67 28.50
N GLN A 131 -8.54 7.81 29.34
CA GLN A 131 -8.90 6.43 28.98
C GLN A 131 -10.19 6.03 29.71
N PHE A 132 -10.94 5.10 29.11
CA PHE A 132 -12.09 4.47 29.74
C PHE A 132 -11.72 3.14 30.36
N ASP A 133 -12.21 2.89 31.58
CA ASP A 133 -12.15 1.58 32.20
C ASP A 133 -13.27 0.64 31.73
N LYS A 134 -13.25 -0.63 32.14
CA LYS A 134 -14.25 -1.63 31.75
C LYS A 134 -15.65 -1.32 32.25
N ASP A 135 -15.79 -0.49 33.26
CA ASP A 135 -17.07 -0.03 33.82
C ASP A 135 -17.53 1.28 33.18
N ASN A 136 -16.93 1.65 32.05
CA ASN A 136 -17.20 2.89 31.31
C ASN A 136 -16.99 4.17 32.15
N LYS A 137 -16.12 4.12 33.15
CA LYS A 137 -15.70 5.32 33.89
C LYS A 137 -14.53 5.95 33.15
N LEU A 138 -14.58 7.25 33.02
CA LEU A 138 -13.56 8.03 32.33
C LEU A 138 -12.47 8.47 33.30
N TRP A 139 -11.23 8.10 33.00
CA TRP A 139 -10.05 8.53 33.72
C TRP A 139 -9.32 9.59 32.89
N ILE A 140 -9.00 10.73 33.53
CA ILE A 140 -8.44 11.92 32.88
C ILE A 140 -7.18 12.36 33.64
N LEU A 141 -6.09 12.54 32.92
CA LEU A 141 -4.92 13.26 33.45
C LEU A 141 -5.00 14.72 33.02
N MET A 142 -5.01 15.61 33.98
CA MET A 142 -5.18 17.04 33.78
C MET A 142 -4.49 17.80 34.92
N ASP A 143 -3.68 18.82 34.61
CA ASP A 143 -2.93 19.62 35.60
C ASP A 143 -2.07 18.75 36.56
N GLY A 144 -1.52 17.60 36.09
CA GLY A 144 -0.73 16.68 36.92
C GLY A 144 -1.51 15.86 37.94
N ASN A 145 -2.85 15.88 37.89
CA ASN A 145 -3.75 15.09 38.73
C ASN A 145 -4.49 14.03 37.88
N LEU A 146 -4.78 12.88 38.49
CA LEU A 146 -5.64 11.87 37.92
C LEU A 146 -7.09 12.05 38.41
N ILE A 147 -8.03 12.09 37.51
CA ILE A 147 -9.44 12.34 37.80
C ILE A 147 -10.27 11.15 37.25
N ARG A 148 -11.10 10.56 38.12
CA ARG A 148 -12.13 9.58 37.72
C ARG A 148 -13.44 10.32 37.56
N PHE A 149 -14.02 10.26 36.37
CA PHE A 149 -15.29 10.88 36.01
C PHE A 149 -16.33 9.83 35.67
N ASN A 150 -17.50 9.92 36.27
CA ASN A 150 -18.64 9.09 35.94
C ASN A 150 -19.54 9.79 34.92
N THR A 151 -19.62 9.22 33.73
CA THR A 151 -20.38 9.80 32.61
C THR A 151 -21.91 9.78 32.81
N GLU A 152 -22.42 8.92 33.70
CA GLU A 152 -23.85 8.76 33.95
C GLU A 152 -24.43 9.84 34.89
N ASP A 153 -23.73 10.14 35.98
CA ASP A 153 -24.20 11.07 37.02
C ASP A 153 -23.40 12.36 37.05
N SER A 154 -22.39 12.52 36.19
CA SER A 154 -21.50 13.67 36.07
C SER A 154 -20.68 13.94 37.34
N GLN A 155 -20.51 12.98 38.25
CA GLN A 155 -19.66 13.10 39.41
C GLN A 155 -18.21 12.80 39.06
N PHE A 156 -17.26 13.50 39.73
CA PHE A 156 -15.85 13.24 39.57
C PHE A 156 -15.13 13.17 40.89
N ARG A 157 -14.01 12.44 40.89
CA ARG A 157 -13.12 12.30 42.04
C ARG A 157 -11.68 12.58 41.61
N ILE A 158 -10.92 13.33 42.39
CA ILE A 158 -9.55 13.73 42.11
C ILE A 158 -8.60 12.92 42.98
N PHE A 159 -7.60 12.30 42.35
CA PHE A 159 -6.47 11.63 42.97
C PHE A 159 -5.27 12.53 42.73
N ALA A 160 -4.83 13.23 43.77
CA ALA A 160 -3.71 14.14 43.70
C ALA A 160 -2.41 13.45 44.12
N PRO A 161 -1.26 13.78 43.49
CA PRO A 161 0.03 13.29 43.94
C PRO A 161 0.42 13.88 45.30
N GLU A 162 1.41 13.28 45.98
CA GLU A 162 2.01 13.84 47.16
C GLU A 162 2.78 15.15 46.85
N ASP A 163 3.13 15.94 47.92
CA ASP A 163 3.76 17.25 47.79
C ASP A 163 5.00 17.24 46.87
N ASN A 164 5.07 18.21 45.94
CA ASN A 164 6.11 18.41 44.91
C ASN A 164 6.20 17.34 43.81
N GLN A 165 5.22 16.48 43.67
CA GLN A 165 5.14 15.49 42.55
C GLN A 165 4.03 15.86 41.57
N SER A 166 4.08 15.32 40.39
CA SER A 166 3.00 15.36 39.43
C SER A 166 2.88 14.00 38.71
N TYR A 167 1.67 13.60 38.47
CA TYR A 167 1.44 12.46 37.59
C TYR A 167 1.71 12.89 36.13
N THR A 168 2.43 12.07 35.39
CA THR A 168 2.86 12.42 34.03
C THR A 168 2.20 11.55 32.97
N THR A 169 1.77 10.36 33.36
CA THR A 169 1.10 9.39 32.48
C THR A 169 0.33 8.39 33.34
N PHE A 170 -0.60 7.68 32.71
CA PHE A 170 -1.24 6.50 33.32
C PHE A 170 -1.65 5.53 32.23
N CYS A 171 -1.94 4.30 32.61
CA CYS A 171 -2.58 3.32 31.72
C CYS A 171 -3.54 2.42 32.50
N ILE A 172 -4.50 1.87 31.78
CA ILE A 172 -5.46 0.87 32.28
C ILE A 172 -5.14 -0.46 31.59
N THR A 173 -4.84 -1.48 32.38
CA THR A 173 -4.48 -2.80 31.85
C THR A 173 -5.70 -3.62 31.46
N ARG A 174 -5.48 -4.76 30.79
CA ARG A 174 -6.55 -5.71 30.46
C ARG A 174 -7.33 -6.22 31.67
N GLU A 175 -6.72 -6.26 32.84
CA GLU A 175 -7.36 -6.67 34.12
C GLU A 175 -8.09 -5.51 34.80
N ASN A 176 -8.19 -4.34 34.16
CA ASN A 176 -8.76 -3.11 34.72
C ASN A 176 -7.94 -2.49 35.87
N SER A 177 -6.65 -2.83 35.98
CA SER A 177 -5.74 -2.22 36.94
C SER A 177 -5.24 -0.88 36.42
N ILE A 178 -5.19 0.12 37.31
CA ILE A 178 -4.78 1.48 36.97
C ILE A 178 -3.35 1.69 37.43
N TRP A 179 -2.46 1.91 36.48
CA TRP A 179 -1.06 2.20 36.73
C TRP A 179 -0.75 3.65 36.40
N ILE A 180 -0.04 4.33 37.30
CA ILE A 180 0.29 5.75 37.21
C ILE A 180 1.79 5.90 37.15
N GLY A 181 2.27 6.74 36.26
CA GLY A 181 3.66 7.18 36.19
C GLY A 181 3.82 8.60 36.75
N SER A 182 4.88 8.86 37.50
CA SER A 182 5.14 10.11 38.16
C SER A 182 6.42 10.80 37.70
N SER A 183 6.54 12.08 38.01
CA SER A 183 7.68 12.93 37.63
C SER A 183 9.00 12.53 38.28
N ASP A 184 8.97 11.80 39.39
CA ASP A 184 10.14 11.24 40.11
C ASP A 184 10.60 9.88 39.61
N GLY A 185 9.89 9.28 38.63
CA GLY A 185 10.25 8.02 38.00
C GLY A 185 9.65 6.78 38.66
N LEU A 186 8.69 6.93 39.54
CA LEU A 186 7.98 5.80 40.14
C LEU A 186 6.80 5.37 39.23
N ILE A 187 6.51 4.09 39.26
CA ILE A 187 5.28 3.51 38.73
C ILE A 187 4.44 3.00 39.90
N SER A 188 3.17 3.38 39.94
CA SER A 188 2.29 3.09 41.07
C SER A 188 1.01 2.42 40.64
N LEU A 189 0.61 1.36 41.35
CA LEU A 189 -0.70 0.74 41.21
C LEU A 189 -1.69 1.45 42.13
N LEU A 190 -2.76 1.99 41.56
CA LEU A 190 -3.84 2.66 42.29
C LEU A 190 -4.96 1.70 42.63
N ASN A 191 -5.37 1.59 43.89
CA ASN A 191 -6.66 1.07 44.26
C ASN A 191 -7.67 2.23 44.40
N PRO A 192 -8.64 2.38 43.47
CA PRO A 192 -9.50 3.56 43.44
C PRO A 192 -10.57 3.60 44.54
N GLU A 193 -10.79 2.47 45.26
CA GLU A 193 -11.82 2.39 46.29
C GLU A 193 -11.37 2.89 47.65
N ASP A 194 -10.15 2.52 48.05
CA ASP A 194 -9.54 2.93 49.32
C ASP A 194 -8.46 4.00 49.15
N GLU A 195 -8.19 4.48 47.94
CA GLU A 195 -7.18 5.48 47.56
C GLU A 195 -5.74 5.06 47.89
N THR A 196 -5.50 3.80 48.10
CA THR A 196 -4.14 3.33 48.41
C THR A 196 -3.32 3.21 47.11
N MET A 197 -2.03 3.48 47.22
CA MET A 197 -1.07 3.32 46.15
C MET A 197 0.08 2.43 46.57
N GLU A 198 0.42 1.48 45.69
CA GLU A 198 1.61 0.68 45.84
C GLU A 198 2.63 1.07 44.76
N SER A 199 3.75 1.69 45.19
CA SER A 199 4.75 2.28 44.30
C SER A 199 5.95 1.37 44.13
N TYR A 200 6.46 1.31 42.89
CA TYR A 200 7.59 0.48 42.50
C TYR A 200 8.66 1.34 41.81
N ASN A 201 9.92 1.13 42.27
CA ASN A 201 11.08 1.78 41.67
C ASN A 201 11.69 0.84 40.60
N VAL A 202 11.49 1.17 39.33
CA VAL A 202 12.04 0.43 38.18
C VAL A 202 13.51 0.77 37.86
N PHE A 203 14.20 1.49 38.79
CA PHE A 203 15.60 1.87 38.68
C PHE A 203 16.46 1.34 39.83
N ALA A 204 15.98 0.37 40.58
CA ALA A 204 16.67 -0.12 41.78
C ALA A 204 18.15 -0.52 41.55
N HIS A 205 18.55 -0.82 40.32
CA HIS A 205 19.90 -1.23 39.92
C HIS A 205 20.69 -0.17 39.16
N SER A 206 20.22 1.07 39.05
CA SER A 206 20.82 2.15 38.23
C SER A 206 21.42 3.27 39.10
N SER A 207 22.32 4.11 38.52
CA SER A 207 22.96 5.22 39.22
C SER A 207 21.96 6.28 39.70
N PRO A 208 22.11 6.84 40.90
CA PRO A 208 21.07 7.65 41.56
C PRO A 208 20.85 9.09 41.07
N ASN A 209 21.62 9.59 40.08
CA ASN A 209 21.67 11.02 39.77
C ASN A 209 21.07 11.45 38.43
N THR A 210 20.31 10.64 37.72
CA THR A 210 19.66 11.04 36.47
C THR A 210 18.19 11.38 36.70
N PRO A 211 17.67 12.53 36.20
CA PRO A 211 16.24 12.82 36.19
C PRO A 211 15.51 11.75 35.36
N ARG A 212 14.45 11.17 35.89
CA ARG A 212 13.83 9.94 35.32
C ARG A 212 12.34 10.10 35.24
N LYS A 213 11.88 11.23 34.73
CA LYS A 213 10.47 11.48 34.51
C LYS A 213 9.91 10.45 33.53
N LEU A 214 8.87 9.73 33.92
CA LEU A 214 8.12 8.86 33.03
C LEU A 214 7.41 9.70 31.97
N SER A 215 7.56 9.33 30.72
CA SER A 215 6.87 9.97 29.60
C SER A 215 5.64 9.20 29.16
N MET A 216 5.68 7.86 29.24
CA MET A 216 4.57 7.02 28.77
C MET A 216 4.53 5.66 29.46
N LEU A 217 3.31 5.19 29.71
CA LEU A 217 2.98 3.81 30.06
C LEU A 217 2.10 3.22 28.95
N TYR A 218 2.47 2.05 28.44
CA TYR A 218 1.69 1.35 27.41
C TYR A 218 1.44 -0.10 27.84
N PRO A 219 0.18 -0.48 28.16
CA PRO A 219 -0.15 -1.85 28.51
C PRO A 219 -0.16 -2.71 27.25
N SER A 220 0.51 -3.86 27.30
CA SER A 220 0.48 -4.81 26.19
C SER A 220 -0.93 -5.33 25.97
N PRO A 221 -1.47 -5.28 24.73
CA PRO A 221 -2.78 -5.85 24.42
C PRO A 221 -2.77 -7.38 24.37
N THR A 222 -1.59 -8.02 24.32
CA THR A 222 -1.46 -9.47 24.19
C THR A 222 -0.99 -10.15 25.47
N THR A 223 -0.30 -9.42 26.36
CA THR A 223 0.22 -9.90 27.65
C THR A 223 -0.19 -8.95 28.76
N ASP A 224 0.12 -9.27 30.01
CA ASP A 224 -0.15 -8.38 31.17
C ASP A 224 1.04 -7.44 31.47
N ARG A 225 2.00 -7.32 30.55
CA ARG A 225 3.19 -6.48 30.70
C ARG A 225 2.90 -5.03 30.37
N ILE A 226 3.70 -4.13 30.94
CA ILE A 226 3.64 -2.69 30.70
C ILE A 226 4.97 -2.22 30.12
N TYR A 227 4.95 -1.59 28.95
CA TYR A 227 6.10 -0.91 28.39
C TYR A 227 6.17 0.49 28.97
N ILE A 228 7.37 0.88 29.43
CA ILE A 228 7.62 2.13 30.13
C ILE A 228 8.65 2.94 29.36
N ALA A 229 8.30 4.18 29.00
CA ALA A 229 9.21 5.15 28.41
C ALA A 229 9.57 6.26 29.41
N PHE A 230 10.79 6.77 29.27
CA PHE A 230 11.36 7.86 30.07
C PHE A 230 11.86 8.98 29.17
N GLU A 231 11.94 10.22 29.70
CA GLU A 231 12.39 11.37 28.89
C GLU A 231 13.83 11.25 28.38
N HIS A 232 14.73 10.58 29.08
CA HIS A 232 16.16 10.51 28.75
C HIS A 232 16.78 9.15 29.07
N ASP A 233 15.99 8.09 29.13
CA ASP A 233 16.47 6.74 29.44
C ASP A 233 15.86 5.72 28.45
N ASP A 234 16.31 4.49 28.53
CA ASP A 234 15.87 3.39 27.64
C ASP A 234 14.47 2.88 28.05
N VAL A 235 13.85 2.14 27.13
CA VAL A 235 12.57 1.48 27.39
C VAL A 235 12.72 0.34 28.36
N LYS A 236 11.79 0.22 29.28
CA LYS A 236 11.68 -0.94 30.18
C LYS A 236 10.37 -1.69 29.94
N ILE A 237 10.42 -2.99 30.15
CA ILE A 237 9.23 -3.84 30.25
C ILE A 237 9.05 -4.19 31.74
N PHE A 238 7.90 -3.86 32.28
CA PHE A 238 7.52 -4.21 33.64
C PHE A 238 6.49 -5.34 33.62
N ASP A 239 6.69 -6.33 34.48
CA ASP A 239 5.76 -7.43 34.68
C ASP A 239 5.03 -7.23 36.03
N PRO A 240 3.73 -6.87 36.02
CA PRO A 240 2.95 -6.63 37.24
C PRO A 240 2.84 -7.83 38.17
N ALA A 241 2.87 -9.07 37.63
CA ALA A 241 2.70 -10.29 38.41
C ALA A 241 3.95 -10.64 39.22
N THR A 242 5.14 -10.50 38.62
CA THR A 242 6.42 -10.76 39.27
C THR A 242 7.03 -9.54 39.92
N ARG A 243 6.56 -8.33 39.54
CA ARG A 243 7.09 -7.03 39.95
C ARG A 243 8.52 -6.79 39.48
N ASP A 244 8.96 -7.55 38.49
CA ASP A 244 10.28 -7.44 37.87
C ASP A 244 10.22 -6.56 36.63
N TYR A 245 11.38 -6.03 36.22
CA TYR A 245 11.52 -5.25 34.98
C TYR A 245 12.75 -5.65 34.17
N GLN A 246 12.67 -5.43 32.86
CA GLN A 246 13.73 -5.72 31.90
C GLN A 246 13.98 -4.48 31.03
N ASP A 247 15.27 -4.15 30.80
CA ASP A 247 15.68 -3.10 29.86
C ASP A 247 15.68 -3.62 28.41
N LEU A 248 15.08 -2.88 27.47
CA LEU A 248 15.14 -3.23 26.04
C LEU A 248 16.44 -2.80 25.38
N ASN A 249 17.22 -1.92 25.98
CA ASN A 249 18.51 -1.41 25.51
C ASN A 249 18.49 -0.79 24.10
N ILE A 250 17.39 -0.18 23.68
CA ILE A 250 17.18 0.37 22.34
C ILE A 250 18.16 1.51 22.05
N GLN A 251 18.38 2.40 23.00
CA GLN A 251 19.33 3.51 22.89
C GLN A 251 20.78 3.01 22.79
N LYS A 252 21.14 2.00 23.56
CA LYS A 252 22.45 1.36 23.49
C LYS A 252 22.72 0.70 22.13
N ILE A 253 21.73 -0.04 21.60
CA ILE A 253 21.82 -0.70 20.31
C ILE A 253 22.05 0.32 19.20
N ASN A 254 21.36 1.46 19.25
CA ASN A 254 21.39 2.47 18.21
C ASN A 254 22.37 3.62 18.46
N GLN A 255 22.99 3.68 19.64
CA GLN A 255 23.92 4.75 20.06
C GLN A 255 23.31 6.16 19.95
N LEU A 256 22.01 6.29 20.25
CA LEU A 256 21.24 7.51 20.11
C LEU A 256 20.51 7.82 21.43
N THR A 257 20.41 9.10 21.76
CA THR A 257 19.42 9.58 22.74
C THR A 257 18.14 9.89 21.96
N ILE A 258 17.05 9.22 22.27
CA ILE A 258 15.76 9.33 21.57
C ILE A 258 14.65 9.65 22.57
N LEU A 259 13.68 10.45 22.14
CA LEU A 259 12.42 10.67 22.85
C LEU A 259 11.37 9.70 22.32
N ILE A 260 10.78 8.93 23.22
CA ILE A 260 9.76 7.95 22.89
C ILE A 260 8.39 8.59 23.12
N ASN A 261 7.58 8.66 22.06
CA ASN A 261 6.30 9.35 22.06
C ASN A 261 5.11 8.39 21.96
N SER A 262 5.32 7.18 21.43
CA SER A 262 4.22 6.23 21.23
C SER A 262 4.71 4.80 21.12
N PHE A 263 3.87 3.86 21.55
CA PHE A 263 4.05 2.43 21.37
C PHE A 263 2.86 1.82 20.64
N LEU A 264 3.11 0.76 19.86
CA LEU A 264 2.08 -0.10 19.31
C LEU A 264 2.64 -1.52 19.17
N GLU A 265 2.08 -2.47 19.88
CA GLU A 265 2.38 -3.90 19.69
C GLU A 265 1.63 -4.39 18.45
N LYS A 266 2.32 -4.51 17.31
CA LYS A 266 1.73 -4.91 16.04
C LYS A 266 1.22 -6.36 16.06
N ASP A 267 2.00 -7.24 16.67
CA ASP A 267 1.65 -8.64 16.90
C ASP A 267 2.45 -9.17 18.11
N LYS A 268 2.40 -10.47 18.37
CA LYS A 268 3.07 -11.10 19.52
C LYS A 268 4.60 -11.01 19.50
N ASP A 269 5.20 -10.70 18.36
CA ASP A 269 6.65 -10.63 18.17
C ASP A 269 7.15 -9.23 17.81
N GLU A 270 6.28 -8.31 17.43
CA GLU A 270 6.70 -7.03 16.87
C GLU A 270 6.09 -5.84 17.62
N LEU A 271 6.98 -5.08 18.29
CA LEU A 271 6.65 -3.82 18.96
C LEU A 271 7.16 -2.64 18.10
N TRP A 272 6.26 -1.76 17.72
CA TRP A 272 6.57 -0.50 17.06
C TRP A 272 6.74 0.62 18.09
N ILE A 273 7.83 1.37 17.98
CA ILE A 273 8.19 2.43 18.91
C ILE A 273 8.35 3.73 18.11
N GLY A 274 7.42 4.64 18.29
CA GLY A 274 7.42 5.96 17.68
C GLY A 274 8.28 6.94 18.47
N THR A 275 9.23 7.60 17.80
CA THR A 275 10.20 8.48 18.43
C THR A 275 10.31 9.81 17.67
N ASP A 276 11.11 10.74 18.20
CA ASP A 276 11.56 11.97 17.53
C ASP A 276 12.58 11.71 16.40
N SER A 277 13.04 10.46 16.27
CA SER A 277 14.11 10.07 15.38
C SER A 277 13.71 8.99 14.37
N GLY A 278 12.43 8.68 14.22
CA GLY A 278 11.87 7.66 13.32
C GLY A 278 11.13 6.54 14.03
N LEU A 279 10.79 5.51 13.28
CA LEU A 279 10.14 4.30 13.75
C LEU A 279 11.18 3.25 14.11
N PHE A 280 11.12 2.75 15.34
CA PHE A 280 11.91 1.58 15.74
C PHE A 280 10.97 0.37 15.82
N ILE A 281 11.40 -0.73 15.20
CA ILE A 281 10.71 -2.01 15.20
C ILE A 281 11.53 -2.98 16.03
N TYR A 282 10.99 -3.35 17.17
CA TYR A 282 11.64 -4.26 18.12
C TYR A 282 11.00 -5.64 18.03
N LYS A 283 11.82 -6.65 17.76
CA LYS A 283 11.41 -8.06 17.75
C LYS A 283 11.48 -8.62 19.17
N ILE A 284 10.33 -8.88 19.77
CA ILE A 284 10.20 -9.26 21.18
C ILE A 284 10.92 -10.59 21.47
N ASN A 285 10.84 -11.56 20.55
CA ASN A 285 11.44 -12.88 20.74
C ASN A 285 12.96 -12.91 20.57
N THR A 286 13.53 -12.09 19.67
CA THR A 286 14.97 -12.09 19.35
C THR A 286 15.73 -10.95 20.00
N GLY A 287 15.06 -9.88 20.42
CA GLY A 287 15.67 -8.64 20.89
C GLY A 287 16.31 -7.80 19.78
N GLU A 288 16.07 -8.15 18.52
CA GLU A 288 16.56 -7.39 17.38
C GLU A 288 15.76 -6.09 17.21
N CYS A 289 16.44 -4.98 16.94
CA CYS A 289 15.83 -3.67 16.80
C CYS A 289 16.26 -3.03 15.48
N THR A 290 15.30 -2.79 14.59
CA THR A 290 15.49 -2.14 13.30
C THR A 290 14.92 -0.73 13.34
N ARG A 291 15.64 0.26 12.79
CA ARG A 291 15.18 1.63 12.68
C ARG A 291 14.77 1.94 11.26
N ILE A 292 13.50 2.27 11.05
CA ILE A 292 12.95 2.80 9.81
C ILE A 292 13.04 4.33 9.84
N ARG A 293 13.61 4.92 8.79
CA ARG A 293 13.84 6.36 8.67
C ARG A 293 13.02 6.97 7.55
N GLN A 294 12.84 8.27 7.62
CA GLN A 294 12.41 9.07 6.48
C GLN A 294 13.43 8.94 5.34
N ASP A 295 12.93 8.72 4.13
CA ASP A 295 13.71 8.86 2.91
C ASP A 295 12.93 9.78 1.94
N PRO A 296 13.39 11.03 1.73
CA PRO A 296 12.70 11.98 0.86
C PRO A 296 12.71 11.57 -0.62
N LEU A 297 13.58 10.61 -1.01
CA LEU A 297 13.70 10.12 -2.38
C LEU A 297 12.76 8.93 -2.64
N ASP A 298 12.26 8.30 -1.59
CA ASP A 298 11.30 7.20 -1.66
C ASP A 298 9.89 7.68 -1.28
N PRO A 299 8.95 7.74 -2.25
CA PRO A 299 7.57 8.24 -2.01
C PRO A 299 6.74 7.35 -1.08
N TYR A 300 7.23 6.17 -0.73
CA TYR A 300 6.55 5.21 0.17
C TYR A 300 7.30 4.96 1.47
N ALA A 301 8.43 5.63 1.71
CA ALA A 301 9.10 5.65 3.00
C ALA A 301 8.29 6.44 4.04
N LEU A 302 8.73 6.48 5.30
CA LEU A 302 8.15 7.38 6.29
C LEU A 302 8.22 8.83 5.81
N SER A 303 7.12 9.58 5.94
CA SER A 303 7.05 10.98 5.52
C SER A 303 7.82 11.92 6.44
N SER A 304 8.07 11.52 7.71
CA SER A 304 8.79 12.30 8.70
C SER A 304 9.47 11.39 9.71
N HIS A 305 10.37 11.96 10.50
CA HIS A 305 11.07 11.25 11.56
C HIS A 305 10.42 11.42 12.96
N PHE A 306 9.62 12.46 13.17
CA PHE A 306 8.99 12.74 14.46
C PHE A 306 7.58 12.14 14.52
N ILE A 307 7.46 10.95 15.12
CA ILE A 307 6.19 10.25 15.31
C ILE A 307 5.52 10.73 16.59
N SER A 308 4.24 11.13 16.52
CA SER A 308 3.43 11.59 17.65
C SER A 308 2.59 10.46 18.25
N ALA A 309 1.90 9.69 17.42
CA ALA A 309 0.98 8.66 17.88
C ALA A 309 0.80 7.53 16.84
N PHE A 310 0.30 6.40 17.33
CA PHE A 310 -0.19 5.30 16.52
C PHE A 310 -1.68 5.05 16.79
N CYS A 311 -2.38 4.59 15.75
CA CYS A 311 -3.70 3.98 15.88
C CYS A 311 -3.76 2.70 15.03
N ARG A 312 -4.31 1.64 15.58
CA ARG A 312 -4.66 0.43 14.82
C ARG A 312 -6.11 0.50 14.44
N ASP A 313 -6.43 0.28 13.17
CA ASP A 313 -7.80 0.12 12.71
C ASP A 313 -8.28 -1.34 12.83
N ARG A 314 -9.54 -1.59 12.52
CA ARG A 314 -10.19 -2.91 12.63
C ARG A 314 -9.67 -3.91 11.61
N GLU A 315 -9.14 -3.43 10.49
CA GLU A 315 -8.48 -4.22 9.46
C GLU A 315 -7.02 -4.53 9.79
N ASN A 316 -6.57 -4.19 11.02
CA ASN A 316 -5.18 -4.26 11.47
C ASN A 316 -4.22 -3.33 10.72
N GLY A 317 -4.74 -2.34 10.00
CA GLY A 317 -3.95 -1.25 9.45
C GLY A 317 -3.39 -0.37 10.57
N ILE A 318 -2.23 0.25 10.34
CA ILE A 318 -1.58 1.11 11.32
C ILE A 318 -1.50 2.52 10.76
N TRP A 319 -2.15 3.44 11.45
CA TRP A 319 -2.07 4.87 11.22
C TRP A 319 -0.97 5.46 12.09
N ILE A 320 -0.09 6.26 11.50
CA ILE A 320 1.06 6.88 12.14
C ILE A 320 0.89 8.39 12.03
N CYS A 321 0.74 9.07 13.15
CA CYS A 321 0.67 10.53 13.24
C CYS A 321 2.07 11.12 13.35
N PHE A 322 2.34 12.24 12.66
CA PHE A 322 3.61 12.93 12.71
C PHE A 322 3.44 14.36 13.19
N HIS A 323 4.46 14.86 13.88
CA HIS A 323 4.55 16.28 14.26
C HIS A 323 4.67 17.21 13.04
N GLN A 324 5.12 16.68 11.90
CA GLN A 324 5.19 17.34 10.60
C GLN A 324 4.94 16.29 9.52
N ASN A 325 4.41 16.72 8.35
CA ASN A 325 4.11 15.87 7.18
C ASN A 325 2.89 14.94 7.34
N GLY A 326 1.94 15.26 8.24
CA GLY A 326 0.61 14.65 8.29
C GLY A 326 0.60 13.24 8.85
N LEU A 327 0.08 12.29 8.09
CA LEU A 327 -0.16 10.91 8.49
C LEU A 327 0.48 9.94 7.51
N ASN A 328 0.92 8.78 8.03
CA ASN A 328 1.17 7.62 7.19
C ASN A 328 0.21 6.48 7.54
N TYR A 329 -0.11 5.68 6.54
CA TYR A 329 -0.88 4.46 6.69
C TYR A 329 -0.10 3.25 6.23
N TYR A 330 0.04 2.26 7.09
CA TYR A 330 0.61 0.96 6.80
C TYR A 330 -0.50 -0.08 6.71
N SER A 331 -0.67 -0.71 5.54
CA SER A 331 -1.59 -1.84 5.38
C SER A 331 -0.87 -3.16 5.70
N PRO A 332 -1.38 -4.01 6.60
CA PRO A 332 -0.82 -5.35 6.84
C PRO A 332 -1.13 -6.31 5.68
N PHE A 333 -2.21 -6.06 4.93
CA PHE A 333 -2.60 -6.85 3.77
C PHE A 333 -1.83 -6.37 2.54
N ARG A 334 -0.83 -7.14 2.12
CA ARG A 334 0.05 -6.85 0.99
C ARG A 334 0.29 -8.10 0.16
N PRO A 335 -0.73 -8.53 -0.59
CA PRO A 335 -0.57 -9.70 -1.46
C PRO A 335 0.31 -9.39 -2.67
N PHE A 336 0.57 -8.10 -2.97
CA PHE A 336 1.31 -7.64 -4.13
C PHE A 336 2.70 -7.13 -3.72
N HIS A 337 3.75 -7.73 -4.28
CA HIS A 337 5.10 -7.18 -4.20
C HIS A 337 5.23 -6.05 -5.22
N VAL A 338 5.59 -4.86 -4.74
CA VAL A 338 5.58 -3.63 -5.55
C VAL A 338 7.01 -3.21 -5.89
N HIS A 339 7.23 -2.85 -7.16
CA HIS A 339 8.48 -2.29 -7.66
C HIS A 339 8.20 -0.96 -8.37
N TYR A 340 8.89 0.10 -7.96
CA TYR A 340 8.72 1.46 -8.48
C TYR A 340 10.08 2.17 -8.59
N PRO A 341 10.19 3.19 -9.47
CA PRO A 341 11.42 3.98 -9.56
C PRO A 341 11.57 4.92 -8.36
N TRP A 342 12.80 5.02 -7.84
CA TRP A 342 13.21 5.99 -6.84
C TRP A 342 14.68 6.35 -7.06
N ASP A 343 15.20 7.40 -6.43
CA ASP A 343 16.56 7.90 -6.69
C ASP A 343 17.70 7.11 -6.00
N GLY A 344 17.47 5.83 -5.72
CA GLY A 344 18.47 4.92 -5.19
C GLY A 344 19.41 4.34 -6.25
N GLN A 345 20.60 3.89 -5.82
CA GLN A 345 21.61 3.34 -6.70
C GLN A 345 21.19 2.05 -7.43
N TYR A 346 20.34 1.23 -6.78
CA TYR A 346 19.89 -0.07 -7.28
C TYR A 346 18.38 -0.09 -7.57
N SER A 347 17.78 1.08 -7.71
CA SER A 347 16.37 1.20 -8.04
C SER A 347 16.10 1.01 -9.53
N MET A 348 14.86 0.66 -9.86
CA MET A 348 14.36 0.69 -11.22
C MET A 348 14.40 2.13 -11.76
N LYS A 349 14.59 2.28 -13.08
CA LYS A 349 14.49 3.56 -13.79
C LYS A 349 13.31 3.55 -14.76
N GLY A 350 12.61 4.68 -14.84
CA GLY A 350 11.40 4.84 -15.65
C GLY A 350 10.14 4.34 -14.95
N GLU A 351 9.08 5.10 -15.02
CA GLU A 351 7.82 4.84 -14.31
C GLU A 351 6.87 3.95 -15.12
N VAL A 352 6.74 4.24 -16.41
CA VAL A 352 5.74 3.65 -17.30
C VAL A 352 6.24 2.32 -17.85
N ILE A 353 5.69 1.23 -17.36
CA ILE A 353 6.09 -0.13 -17.79
C ILE A 353 5.34 -0.50 -19.06
N ARG A 354 6.06 -1.02 -20.05
CA ARG A 354 5.52 -1.39 -21.36
C ARG A 354 5.51 -2.89 -21.64
N ASP A 355 6.47 -3.64 -21.11
CA ASP A 355 6.47 -5.10 -21.21
C ASP A 355 7.35 -5.72 -20.12
N ILE A 356 7.06 -6.96 -19.75
CA ILE A 356 7.77 -7.73 -18.73
C ILE A 356 7.98 -9.15 -19.21
N CYS A 357 9.19 -9.69 -19.02
CA CYS A 357 9.45 -11.12 -19.21
C CYS A 357 10.49 -11.63 -18.21
N THR A 358 10.60 -12.95 -18.06
CA THR A 358 11.68 -13.58 -17.29
C THR A 358 12.64 -14.32 -18.22
N ASP A 359 13.91 -14.39 -17.80
CA ASP A 359 14.89 -15.22 -18.51
C ASP A 359 15.03 -16.61 -17.86
N ILE A 360 15.84 -17.49 -18.48
CA ILE A 360 16.07 -18.85 -18.00
C ILE A 360 16.82 -18.90 -16.63
N TYR A 361 17.38 -17.79 -16.18
CA TYR A 361 18.04 -17.67 -14.88
C TYR A 361 17.08 -17.15 -13.79
N GLY A 362 15.85 -16.80 -14.18
CA GLY A 362 14.82 -16.26 -13.31
C GLY A 362 14.95 -14.77 -13.04
N ASN A 363 15.81 -14.02 -13.76
CA ASN A 363 15.83 -12.58 -13.68
C ASN A 363 14.62 -11.99 -14.41
N ILE A 364 14.11 -10.88 -13.88
CA ILE A 364 12.96 -10.18 -14.43
C ILE A 364 13.44 -9.02 -15.30
N TRP A 365 13.04 -9.02 -16.57
CA TRP A 365 13.35 -7.96 -17.52
C TRP A 365 12.12 -7.08 -17.72
N VAL A 366 12.30 -5.77 -17.54
CA VAL A 366 11.23 -4.78 -17.56
C VAL A 366 11.56 -3.71 -18.59
N GLY A 367 10.72 -3.58 -19.60
CA GLY A 367 10.81 -2.53 -20.63
C GLY A 367 10.00 -1.31 -20.21
N THR A 368 10.57 -0.13 -20.36
CA THR A 368 9.94 1.15 -20.01
C THR A 368 9.73 2.03 -21.23
N GLU A 369 8.91 3.06 -21.09
CA GLU A 369 8.64 4.02 -22.17
C GLU A 369 9.82 4.96 -22.44
N ASP A 370 10.58 5.32 -21.41
CA ASP A 370 11.55 6.43 -21.46
C ASP A 370 12.94 6.09 -20.95
N ALA A 371 13.10 4.98 -20.20
CA ALA A 371 14.36 4.65 -19.52
C ALA A 371 15.02 3.34 -20.01
N GLY A 372 14.62 2.81 -21.15
CA GLY A 372 15.18 1.58 -21.71
C GLY A 372 14.69 0.33 -20.98
N ILE A 373 15.57 -0.62 -20.68
CA ILE A 373 15.22 -1.84 -19.96
C ILE A 373 15.89 -1.90 -18.58
N ASN A 374 15.19 -2.48 -17.63
CA ASN A 374 15.71 -2.82 -16.32
C ASN A 374 15.77 -4.34 -16.18
N CYS A 375 16.77 -4.84 -15.47
CA CYS A 375 16.87 -6.23 -15.07
C CYS A 375 16.87 -6.30 -13.54
N LEU A 376 15.88 -6.93 -12.96
CA LEU A 376 15.87 -7.31 -11.54
C LEU A 376 16.55 -8.66 -11.40
N GLU A 377 17.69 -8.67 -10.76
CA GLU A 377 18.48 -9.88 -10.52
C GLU A 377 17.84 -10.75 -9.42
N LYS A 378 17.43 -11.96 -9.74
CA LYS A 378 16.75 -12.88 -8.78
C LYS A 378 17.60 -13.14 -7.50
N LYS A 379 18.92 -13.10 -7.59
CA LYS A 379 19.81 -13.45 -6.45
C LYS A 379 20.06 -12.30 -5.49
N THR A 380 20.12 -11.09 -5.99
CA THR A 380 20.52 -9.89 -5.23
C THR A 380 19.37 -8.94 -4.97
N GLU A 381 18.24 -9.16 -5.65
CA GLU A 381 17.05 -8.29 -5.62
C GLU A 381 17.36 -6.83 -5.99
N THR A 382 18.38 -6.63 -6.82
CA THR A 382 18.82 -5.31 -7.27
C THR A 382 18.53 -5.09 -8.74
N PHE A 383 18.22 -3.84 -9.10
CA PHE A 383 18.01 -3.46 -10.49
C PHE A 383 19.29 -3.01 -11.16
N THR A 384 19.47 -3.45 -12.43
CA THR A 384 20.44 -2.91 -13.35
C THR A 384 19.71 -2.33 -14.56
N ASN A 385 19.98 -1.06 -14.91
CA ASN A 385 19.35 -0.37 -16.03
C ASN A 385 20.27 -0.35 -17.25
N TYR A 386 19.71 -0.57 -18.44
CA TYR A 386 20.38 -0.54 -19.73
C TYR A 386 19.72 0.51 -20.63
N GLN A 387 20.53 1.38 -21.20
CA GLN A 387 20.13 2.49 -22.06
C GLN A 387 20.97 2.55 -23.35
N PRO A 388 20.59 3.38 -24.32
CA PRO A 388 21.42 3.67 -25.48
C PRO A 388 22.77 4.24 -25.06
N VAL A 389 23.85 3.71 -25.69
CA VAL A 389 25.23 4.19 -25.47
C VAL A 389 25.76 4.74 -26.79
N PRO A 390 26.07 6.05 -26.90
CA PRO A 390 26.61 6.64 -28.14
C PRO A 390 27.88 5.91 -28.60
N GLY A 391 27.83 5.33 -29.82
CA GLY A 391 28.95 4.62 -30.42
C GLY A 391 29.32 3.28 -29.77
N GLY A 392 28.49 2.75 -28.87
CA GLY A 392 28.71 1.50 -28.15
C GLY A 392 27.67 0.40 -28.49
N ASN A 393 27.79 -0.73 -27.79
CA ASN A 393 26.86 -1.88 -27.92
C ASN A 393 25.67 -1.76 -26.94
N GLY A 394 25.09 -0.54 -26.78
CA GLY A 394 23.89 -0.27 -25.99
C GLY A 394 22.61 -0.48 -26.80
N LEU A 395 21.47 -0.18 -26.18
CA LEU A 395 20.17 -0.23 -26.86
C LEU A 395 20.10 0.79 -28.01
N SER A 396 19.26 0.50 -28.99
CA SER A 396 18.99 1.41 -30.11
C SER A 396 18.12 2.61 -29.70
N HIS A 397 17.22 2.42 -28.71
CA HIS A 397 16.33 3.47 -28.21
C HIS A 397 15.86 3.18 -26.77
N THR A 398 15.36 4.20 -26.05
CA THR A 398 14.85 4.06 -24.69
C THR A 398 13.39 3.59 -24.63
N ASN A 399 12.59 3.85 -25.66
CA ASN A 399 11.17 3.45 -25.67
C ASN A 399 11.01 2.00 -26.12
N ILE A 400 10.71 1.14 -25.15
CA ILE A 400 10.56 -0.31 -25.33
C ILE A 400 9.08 -0.64 -25.43
N ARG A 401 8.70 -1.50 -26.40
CA ARG A 401 7.32 -1.93 -26.61
C ARG A 401 7.12 -3.44 -26.55
N GLY A 402 8.19 -4.21 -26.68
CA GLY A 402 8.10 -5.65 -26.62
C GLY A 402 9.37 -6.29 -26.09
N LEU A 403 9.21 -7.27 -25.20
CA LEU A 403 10.30 -8.07 -24.64
C LEU A 403 9.95 -9.55 -24.73
N ALA A 404 10.92 -10.36 -25.15
CA ALA A 404 10.78 -11.81 -25.10
C ALA A 404 12.14 -12.47 -24.91
N ALA A 405 12.26 -13.36 -23.92
CA ALA A 405 13.46 -14.14 -23.69
C ALA A 405 13.32 -15.54 -24.32
N SER A 406 14.41 -16.03 -24.93
CA SER A 406 14.50 -17.38 -25.48
C SER A 406 15.93 -17.91 -25.33
N GLY A 407 16.12 -18.88 -24.45
CA GLY A 407 17.45 -19.34 -24.07
C GLY A 407 18.31 -18.18 -23.50
N ASP A 408 19.53 -18.01 -24.01
CA ASP A 408 20.43 -16.93 -23.61
C ASP A 408 20.18 -15.60 -24.38
N ARG A 409 19.08 -15.47 -25.08
CA ARG A 409 18.76 -14.32 -25.95
C ARG A 409 17.55 -13.54 -25.41
N LEU A 410 17.67 -12.22 -25.36
CA LEU A 410 16.60 -11.28 -25.09
C LEU A 410 16.29 -10.47 -26.36
N TRP A 411 15.07 -10.57 -26.85
CA TRP A 411 14.54 -9.80 -27.96
C TRP A 411 13.90 -8.52 -27.42
N ILE A 412 14.31 -7.38 -27.93
CA ILE A 412 13.91 -6.06 -27.42
C ILE A 412 13.36 -5.25 -28.59
N GLY A 413 12.07 -5.00 -28.57
CA GLY A 413 11.36 -4.27 -29.62
C GLY A 413 11.20 -2.79 -29.26
N HIS A 414 11.49 -1.93 -30.21
CA HIS A 414 11.43 -0.48 -30.06
C HIS A 414 10.31 0.14 -30.90
N VAL A 415 9.84 1.31 -30.47
CA VAL A 415 8.99 2.15 -31.33
C VAL A 415 9.83 2.68 -32.49
N ILE A 416 9.48 2.33 -33.73
CA ILE A 416 10.12 2.75 -35.00
C ILE A 416 11.62 2.48 -35.14
N HIS A 417 12.29 1.81 -34.20
CA HIS A 417 13.72 1.54 -34.22
C HIS A 417 14.07 0.07 -34.41
N GLY A 418 13.11 -0.77 -34.81
CA GLY A 418 13.33 -2.18 -35.04
C GLY A 418 13.52 -3.00 -33.76
N ILE A 419 14.39 -4.02 -33.81
CA ILE A 419 14.57 -4.98 -32.71
C ILE A 419 16.06 -5.09 -32.40
N ASP A 420 16.40 -4.98 -31.11
CA ASP A 420 17.71 -5.35 -30.59
C ASP A 420 17.70 -6.80 -30.09
N LEU A 421 18.76 -7.51 -30.33
CA LEU A 421 19.05 -8.80 -29.73
C LEU A 421 20.16 -8.67 -28.72
N MET A 422 19.86 -8.92 -27.44
CA MET A 422 20.83 -8.90 -26.35
C MET A 422 21.20 -10.32 -25.95
N ASP A 423 22.50 -10.57 -25.73
CA ASP A 423 22.96 -11.77 -25.05
C ASP A 423 22.81 -11.59 -23.53
N ILE A 424 22.02 -12.45 -22.90
CA ILE A 424 21.64 -12.34 -21.48
C ILE A 424 22.84 -12.54 -20.56
N LYS A 425 23.83 -13.39 -20.93
CA LYS A 425 25.03 -13.67 -20.11
C LYS A 425 25.98 -12.50 -20.09
N THR A 426 26.24 -11.93 -21.27
CA THR A 426 27.20 -10.81 -21.40
C THR A 426 26.57 -9.45 -21.18
N ARG A 427 25.22 -9.38 -21.15
CA ARG A 427 24.44 -8.14 -20.99
C ARG A 427 24.73 -7.10 -22.08
N LYS A 428 25.04 -7.55 -23.31
CA LYS A 428 25.37 -6.69 -24.44
C LYS A 428 24.43 -6.92 -25.60
N VAL A 429 24.05 -5.84 -26.27
CA VAL A 429 23.37 -5.93 -27.56
C VAL A 429 24.36 -6.49 -28.58
N ILE A 430 24.01 -7.63 -29.18
CA ILE A 430 24.85 -8.33 -30.11
C ILE A 430 24.46 -8.10 -31.57
N LYS A 431 23.19 -7.70 -31.81
CA LYS A 431 22.67 -7.42 -33.13
C LYS A 431 21.46 -6.51 -33.10
N HIS A 432 21.30 -5.75 -34.19
CA HIS A 432 20.13 -4.93 -34.47
C HIS A 432 19.47 -5.39 -35.77
N TYR A 433 18.11 -5.48 -35.76
CA TYR A 433 17.32 -5.87 -36.93
C TYR A 433 16.34 -4.77 -37.30
N ASN A 434 16.31 -4.43 -38.60
CA ASN A 434 15.30 -3.55 -39.16
C ASN A 434 14.05 -4.33 -39.57
N LEU A 435 12.88 -3.76 -39.31
CA LEU A 435 11.58 -4.29 -39.72
C LEU A 435 11.05 -3.48 -40.91
N LEU A 436 11.47 -3.88 -42.13
CA LEU A 436 11.07 -3.25 -43.38
C LEU A 436 10.15 -4.18 -44.15
N LYS A 437 8.98 -3.69 -44.58
CA LYS A 437 7.97 -4.49 -45.32
C LYS A 437 8.46 -4.83 -46.70
N ASP A 438 9.18 -3.90 -47.35
CA ASP A 438 9.81 -4.07 -48.65
C ASP A 438 11.09 -3.22 -48.75
N SER A 439 11.82 -3.36 -49.86
CA SER A 439 13.07 -2.64 -50.10
C SER A 439 12.91 -1.12 -50.32
N LEU A 440 11.66 -0.64 -50.46
CA LEU A 440 11.33 0.77 -50.69
C LEU A 440 10.93 1.44 -49.37
N THR A 441 10.68 0.70 -48.31
CA THR A 441 10.28 1.22 -47.00
C THR A 441 11.49 1.83 -46.30
N VAL A 442 11.41 3.11 -45.98
CA VAL A 442 12.51 3.88 -45.36
C VAL A 442 12.48 3.83 -43.83
N LYS A 443 11.28 3.55 -43.24
CA LYS A 443 11.09 3.53 -41.78
C LYS A 443 10.78 2.11 -41.33
N ASN A 444 11.34 1.73 -40.15
CA ASN A 444 10.92 0.51 -39.48
C ASN A 444 9.44 0.61 -39.09
N SER A 445 8.74 -0.52 -39.16
CA SER A 445 7.40 -0.64 -38.56
C SER A 445 7.49 -0.52 -37.04
N THR A 446 6.52 0.13 -36.42
CA THR A 446 6.42 0.22 -34.96
C THR A 446 6.18 -1.16 -34.36
N VAL A 447 7.08 -1.61 -33.51
CA VAL A 447 6.86 -2.83 -32.71
C VAL A 447 5.76 -2.55 -31.67
N ARG A 448 4.81 -3.49 -31.55
CA ARG A 448 3.74 -3.47 -30.55
C ARG A 448 3.87 -4.61 -29.54
N CYS A 449 4.25 -5.80 -29.99
CA CYS A 449 4.48 -6.95 -29.12
C CYS A 449 5.51 -7.90 -29.75
N ILE A 450 6.20 -8.67 -28.92
CA ILE A 450 7.07 -9.79 -29.34
C ILE A 450 6.61 -11.03 -28.59
N LYS A 451 6.52 -12.17 -29.31
CA LYS A 451 6.16 -13.44 -28.72
C LYS A 451 7.07 -14.56 -29.22
N VAL A 452 7.59 -15.35 -28.30
CA VAL A 452 8.22 -16.62 -28.56
C VAL A 452 7.17 -17.71 -28.36
N LEU A 453 6.88 -18.48 -29.41
CA LEU A 453 5.90 -19.56 -29.36
C LEU A 453 6.52 -20.86 -28.85
N GLN A 454 5.71 -21.89 -28.61
CA GLN A 454 6.13 -23.17 -28.01
C GLN A 454 7.31 -23.84 -28.72
N GLU A 455 7.38 -23.77 -30.06
CA GLU A 455 8.49 -24.30 -30.83
C GLU A 455 9.74 -23.39 -30.89
N GLY A 456 9.78 -22.31 -30.06
CA GLY A 456 10.86 -21.33 -30.05
C GLY A 456 10.84 -20.32 -31.18
N GLN A 457 9.79 -20.34 -32.03
CA GLN A 457 9.65 -19.43 -33.15
C GLN A 457 9.28 -18.02 -32.66
N VAL A 458 10.03 -17.01 -33.12
CA VAL A 458 9.82 -15.61 -32.72
C VAL A 458 8.90 -14.90 -33.73
N TYR A 459 7.83 -14.31 -33.21
CA TYR A 459 6.91 -13.45 -33.92
C TYR A 459 6.85 -12.04 -33.35
N VAL A 460 6.71 -11.07 -34.24
CA VAL A 460 6.65 -9.65 -33.88
C VAL A 460 5.39 -9.04 -34.47
N GLY A 461 4.53 -8.52 -33.61
CA GLY A 461 3.37 -7.73 -34.00
C GLY A 461 3.77 -6.26 -34.18
N THR A 462 3.33 -5.65 -35.27
CA THR A 462 3.64 -4.28 -35.65
C THR A 462 2.38 -3.52 -36.08
N ASP A 463 2.54 -2.22 -36.44
CA ASP A 463 1.45 -1.40 -36.99
C ASP A 463 0.93 -1.88 -38.36
N ASP A 464 1.71 -2.63 -39.12
CA ASP A 464 1.40 -3.02 -40.49
C ASP A 464 1.39 -4.55 -40.69
N GLY A 465 1.30 -5.33 -39.61
CA GLY A 465 1.17 -6.78 -39.62
C GLY A 465 2.16 -7.52 -38.77
N ILE A 466 2.47 -8.74 -39.15
CA ILE A 466 3.37 -9.64 -38.40
C ILE A 466 4.66 -9.89 -39.16
N TYR A 467 5.76 -9.90 -38.39
CA TYR A 467 7.06 -10.39 -38.86
C TYR A 467 7.43 -11.64 -38.10
N LYS A 468 8.06 -12.59 -38.81
CA LYS A 468 8.55 -13.86 -38.30
C LYS A 468 10.05 -13.92 -38.44
N TYR A 469 10.76 -14.36 -37.39
CA TYR A 469 12.20 -14.55 -37.45
C TYR A 469 12.58 -15.78 -38.26
N ASP A 470 13.45 -15.59 -39.25
CA ASP A 470 14.04 -16.63 -40.07
C ASP A 470 15.41 -17.01 -39.52
N PHE A 471 15.48 -18.15 -38.82
CA PHE A 471 16.71 -18.64 -38.19
C PHE A 471 17.80 -19.00 -39.19
N LEU A 472 17.43 -19.38 -40.43
CA LEU A 472 18.40 -19.79 -41.45
C LEU A 472 19.16 -18.59 -42.03
N ASN A 473 18.45 -17.49 -42.25
CA ASN A 473 19.00 -16.29 -42.87
C ASN A 473 19.25 -15.17 -41.89
N ASP A 474 18.99 -15.42 -40.61
CA ASP A 474 19.22 -14.49 -39.49
C ASP A 474 18.60 -13.10 -39.75
N ARG A 475 17.29 -13.05 -40.04
CA ARG A 475 16.52 -11.85 -40.34
C ARG A 475 15.04 -12.01 -40.05
N PHE A 476 14.34 -10.90 -39.91
CA PHE A 476 12.88 -10.89 -39.82
C PHE A 476 12.28 -10.81 -41.26
N LEU A 477 11.26 -11.63 -41.52
CA LEU A 477 10.50 -11.63 -42.74
C LEU A 477 9.04 -11.28 -42.43
N TYR A 478 8.45 -10.45 -43.29
CA TYR A 478 7.01 -10.20 -43.26
C TYR A 478 6.21 -11.49 -43.46
N ALA A 479 5.17 -11.71 -42.69
CA ALA A 479 4.37 -12.93 -42.66
C ALA A 479 2.99 -12.69 -43.35
N PRO A 480 2.86 -12.90 -44.69
CA PRO A 480 1.67 -12.50 -45.44
C PRO A 480 0.42 -13.36 -45.15
N GLN A 481 0.56 -14.47 -44.44
CA GLN A 481 -0.56 -15.28 -43.97
C GLN A 481 -1.41 -14.61 -42.90
N PHE A 482 -0.87 -13.54 -42.26
CA PHE A 482 -1.60 -12.70 -41.32
C PHE A 482 -2.07 -11.42 -42.01
N PRO A 483 -3.20 -10.84 -41.55
CA PRO A 483 -3.69 -9.58 -42.09
C PRO A 483 -2.74 -8.39 -41.85
N PRO A 484 -2.67 -7.45 -42.81
CA PRO A 484 -1.78 -6.29 -42.74
C PRO A 484 -2.37 -5.16 -41.89
N PHE A 485 -2.70 -5.43 -40.65
CA PHE A 485 -3.25 -4.49 -39.69
C PHE A 485 -2.39 -4.44 -38.39
N ALA A 486 -2.53 -3.36 -37.60
CA ALA A 486 -1.88 -3.24 -36.32
C ALA A 486 -2.23 -4.41 -35.38
N VAL A 487 -1.19 -5.07 -34.86
CA VAL A 487 -1.30 -6.25 -34.00
C VAL A 487 -0.81 -5.92 -32.59
N ASN A 488 -1.74 -5.90 -31.61
CA ASN A 488 -1.43 -5.58 -30.22
C ASN A 488 -0.98 -6.80 -29.41
N CYS A 489 -1.52 -7.98 -29.70
CA CYS A 489 -1.11 -9.22 -29.02
C CYS A 489 -1.00 -10.40 -29.98
N ILE A 490 -0.17 -11.37 -29.61
CA ILE A 490 0.00 -12.67 -30.26
C ILE A 490 -0.14 -13.73 -29.18
N TYR A 491 -1.04 -14.69 -29.38
CA TYR A 491 -1.29 -15.79 -28.45
C TYR A 491 -1.34 -17.13 -29.22
N GLU A 492 -0.71 -18.17 -28.67
CA GLU A 492 -0.77 -19.53 -29.20
C GLU A 492 -1.67 -20.37 -28.30
N ASP A 493 -2.76 -20.92 -28.85
CA ASP A 493 -3.66 -21.76 -28.09
C ASP A 493 -3.16 -23.23 -28.03
N ARG A 494 -3.84 -24.06 -27.25
CA ARG A 494 -3.49 -25.49 -27.06
C ARG A 494 -3.54 -26.33 -28.32
N LEU A 495 -4.22 -25.86 -29.36
CA LEU A 495 -4.28 -26.51 -30.67
C LEU A 495 -3.17 -26.00 -31.62
N GLY A 496 -2.26 -25.15 -31.17
CA GLY A 496 -1.20 -24.54 -31.96
C GLY A 496 -1.68 -23.48 -32.95
N ARG A 497 -2.91 -22.94 -32.78
CA ARG A 497 -3.40 -21.83 -33.59
C ARG A 497 -2.82 -20.54 -33.05
N ILE A 498 -2.37 -19.66 -33.97
CA ILE A 498 -1.76 -18.38 -33.61
C ILE A 498 -2.83 -17.29 -33.71
N TRP A 499 -3.23 -16.75 -32.57
CA TRP A 499 -4.21 -15.69 -32.44
C TRP A 499 -3.55 -14.32 -32.46
N THR A 500 -4.22 -13.35 -33.08
CA THR A 500 -3.79 -11.96 -33.14
C THR A 500 -4.91 -11.03 -32.73
N GLY A 501 -4.64 -10.17 -31.76
CA GLY A 501 -5.52 -9.08 -31.37
C GLY A 501 -5.24 -7.85 -32.24
N MET A 502 -6.27 -7.32 -32.87
CA MET A 502 -6.18 -6.21 -33.81
C MET A 502 -7.26 -5.16 -33.54
N PHE A 503 -7.22 -4.07 -34.29
CA PHE A 503 -8.29 -3.08 -34.29
C PHE A 503 -9.60 -3.66 -34.84
N ASN A 504 -10.65 -3.64 -34.04
CA ASN A 504 -12.02 -4.10 -34.33
C ASN A 504 -12.17 -5.57 -34.67
N ARG A 505 -11.16 -6.42 -34.50
CA ARG A 505 -11.24 -7.84 -34.83
C ARG A 505 -10.15 -8.69 -34.20
N SER A 506 -10.42 -9.98 -34.06
CA SER A 506 -9.40 -11.01 -33.82
C SER A 506 -9.30 -11.90 -35.05
N PHE A 507 -8.09 -12.38 -35.32
CA PHE A 507 -7.79 -13.32 -36.35
C PHE A 507 -6.97 -14.47 -35.80
N TYR A 508 -7.23 -15.69 -36.21
CA TYR A 508 -6.34 -16.80 -35.93
C TYR A 508 -5.85 -17.46 -37.21
N TYR A 509 -4.62 -17.92 -37.19
CA TYR A 509 -4.00 -18.72 -38.24
C TYR A 509 -3.70 -20.11 -37.71
N ASN A 510 -4.10 -21.13 -38.45
CA ASN A 510 -3.77 -22.51 -38.14
C ASN A 510 -2.59 -22.96 -39.05
N PRO A 511 -1.37 -23.16 -38.48
CA PRO A 511 -0.20 -23.54 -39.24
C PRO A 511 -0.32 -24.92 -39.92
N ILE A 512 -1.08 -25.87 -39.32
CA ILE A 512 -1.24 -27.23 -39.80
C ILE A 512 -2.07 -27.25 -41.08
N SER A 513 -3.21 -26.57 -41.07
CA SER A 513 -4.08 -26.49 -42.25
C SER A 513 -3.71 -25.39 -43.24
N ASN A 514 -2.78 -24.51 -42.85
CA ASN A 514 -2.40 -23.30 -43.59
C ASN A 514 -3.62 -22.39 -43.89
N THR A 515 -4.55 -22.27 -42.91
CA THR A 515 -5.77 -21.49 -43.08
C THR A 515 -5.85 -20.42 -41.99
N GLY A 516 -6.40 -19.26 -42.34
CA GLY A 516 -6.68 -18.18 -41.41
C GLY A 516 -8.15 -17.77 -41.41
N MET A 517 -8.67 -17.38 -40.26
CA MET A 517 -10.05 -16.97 -40.09
C MET A 517 -10.17 -15.78 -39.14
N TYR A 518 -11.03 -14.82 -39.48
CA TYR A 518 -11.48 -13.77 -38.57
C TYR A 518 -12.60 -14.30 -37.68
N LEU A 519 -12.58 -13.91 -36.41
CA LEU A 519 -13.80 -14.00 -35.62
C LEU A 519 -14.81 -13.01 -36.17
N PRO A 520 -16.10 -13.43 -36.32
CA PRO A 520 -17.16 -12.55 -36.79
C PRO A 520 -17.30 -11.33 -35.87
N TYR A 521 -17.39 -10.15 -36.48
CA TYR A 521 -17.49 -8.87 -35.78
C TYR A 521 -18.72 -8.78 -34.84
N ASP A 522 -19.86 -9.34 -35.31
CA ASP A 522 -21.11 -9.45 -34.58
C ASP A 522 -21.02 -10.35 -33.34
N LYS A 523 -20.09 -11.30 -33.35
CA LYS A 523 -19.85 -12.21 -32.22
C LYS A 523 -19.05 -11.54 -31.07
N LEU A 524 -18.23 -10.53 -31.38
CA LEU A 524 -17.51 -9.75 -30.38
C LEU A 524 -18.39 -8.61 -29.80
N ASN A 525 -19.62 -8.42 -30.34
CA ASN A 525 -20.65 -7.46 -29.91
C ASN A 525 -20.08 -6.06 -29.56
N THR A 526 -19.10 -5.61 -30.34
CA THR A 526 -18.35 -4.38 -30.07
C THR A 526 -18.79 -3.28 -31.03
N GLN A 527 -18.85 -2.05 -30.50
CA GLN A 527 -19.05 -0.86 -31.33
C GLN A 527 -17.80 -0.58 -32.21
N ARG A 528 -17.97 0.25 -33.22
CA ARG A 528 -16.88 0.64 -34.14
C ARG A 528 -15.79 1.37 -33.38
N HIS A 529 -14.65 0.80 -33.07
CA HIS A 529 -13.41 1.35 -32.47
C HIS A 529 -12.88 0.53 -31.29
N ASN A 530 -13.15 -0.77 -31.27
CA ASN A 530 -12.61 -1.64 -30.23
C ASN A 530 -11.21 -2.15 -30.58
N PHE A 531 -10.28 -2.08 -29.63
CA PHE A 531 -8.98 -2.74 -29.73
C PHE A 531 -8.99 -4.02 -28.89
N VAL A 532 -8.54 -5.13 -29.48
CA VAL A 532 -8.22 -6.34 -28.75
C VAL A 532 -6.77 -6.22 -28.28
N ASN A 533 -6.62 -6.05 -26.95
CA ASN A 533 -5.32 -5.80 -26.34
C ASN A 533 -4.61 -7.10 -25.96
N ASP A 534 -5.37 -8.14 -25.57
CA ASP A 534 -4.83 -9.44 -25.20
C ASP A 534 -5.84 -10.56 -25.39
N ALA A 535 -5.34 -11.81 -25.43
CA ALA A 535 -6.14 -13.01 -25.54
C ALA A 535 -5.54 -14.15 -24.72
N CYS A 536 -6.40 -14.97 -24.13
CA CYS A 536 -6.02 -16.24 -23.50
C CYS A 536 -7.10 -17.30 -23.69
N GLU A 537 -6.75 -18.55 -23.44
CA GLU A 537 -7.64 -19.70 -23.50
C GLU A 537 -7.88 -20.21 -22.06
N ASP A 538 -9.15 -20.51 -21.70
CA ASP A 538 -9.48 -21.18 -20.44
C ASP A 538 -9.35 -22.71 -20.56
N LYS A 539 -9.57 -23.44 -19.45
CA LYS A 539 -9.46 -24.90 -19.44
C LYS A 539 -10.49 -25.62 -20.31
N ASP A 540 -11.62 -24.98 -20.55
CA ASP A 540 -12.70 -25.52 -21.37
C ASP A 540 -12.49 -25.27 -22.88
N GLY A 541 -11.44 -24.51 -23.25
CA GLY A 541 -11.10 -24.16 -24.62
C GLY A 541 -11.83 -22.93 -25.14
N ASN A 542 -12.47 -22.15 -24.27
CA ASN A 542 -13.04 -20.87 -24.65
C ASN A 542 -11.93 -19.80 -24.75
N MET A 543 -12.08 -18.92 -25.73
CA MET A 543 -11.19 -17.78 -25.87
C MET A 543 -11.72 -16.57 -25.10
N TRP A 544 -10.82 -15.93 -24.37
CA TRP A 544 -11.08 -14.69 -23.65
C TRP A 544 -10.27 -13.56 -24.25
N PHE A 545 -10.89 -12.41 -24.44
CA PHE A 545 -10.27 -11.22 -25.04
C PHE A 545 -10.38 -10.04 -24.11
N ALA A 546 -9.24 -9.43 -23.76
CA ALA A 546 -9.19 -8.12 -23.11
C ALA A 546 -9.31 -7.03 -24.16
N THR A 547 -10.28 -6.11 -24.00
CA THR A 547 -10.57 -5.07 -24.99
C THR A 547 -10.74 -3.70 -24.33
N VAL A 548 -10.81 -2.64 -25.15
CA VAL A 548 -11.13 -1.29 -24.65
C VAL A 548 -12.62 -1.09 -24.30
N GLU A 549 -13.45 -2.10 -24.59
CA GLU A 549 -14.89 -2.09 -24.28
C GLU A 549 -15.31 -3.22 -23.32
N GLY A 550 -14.39 -3.81 -22.61
CA GLY A 550 -14.62 -4.87 -21.62
C GLY A 550 -13.83 -6.14 -21.93
N VAL A 551 -14.21 -7.20 -21.24
CA VAL A 551 -13.67 -8.56 -21.44
C VAL A 551 -14.72 -9.43 -22.11
N ILE A 552 -14.32 -10.16 -23.14
CA ILE A 552 -15.21 -10.98 -23.95
C ILE A 552 -14.80 -12.44 -23.83
N LYS A 553 -15.71 -13.30 -23.40
CA LYS A 553 -15.62 -14.75 -23.52
C LYS A 553 -16.25 -15.20 -24.82
N TYR A 554 -15.57 -16.01 -25.58
CA TYR A 554 -16.09 -16.63 -26.81
C TYR A 554 -16.03 -18.15 -26.70
N ASP A 555 -17.17 -18.80 -26.79
CA ASP A 555 -17.33 -20.25 -26.80
C ASP A 555 -17.36 -20.76 -28.25
N PHE A 556 -16.38 -21.60 -28.61
CA PHE A 556 -16.28 -22.18 -29.94
C PHE A 556 -17.32 -23.26 -30.19
N GLN A 557 -17.85 -23.92 -29.17
CA GLN A 557 -18.81 -25.02 -29.33
C GLN A 557 -20.20 -24.47 -29.68
N THR A 558 -20.59 -23.41 -28.97
CA THR A 558 -21.92 -22.80 -29.20
C THR A 558 -21.87 -21.61 -30.16
N GLY A 559 -20.71 -21.03 -30.37
CA GLY A 559 -20.50 -19.77 -31.10
C GLY A 559 -21.08 -18.55 -30.39
N GLU A 560 -21.35 -18.63 -29.10
CA GLU A 560 -21.88 -17.56 -28.31
C GLU A 560 -20.75 -16.72 -27.67
N SER A 561 -21.03 -15.45 -27.39
CA SER A 561 -20.15 -14.56 -26.64
C SER A 561 -20.80 -13.99 -25.40
N LEU A 562 -20.04 -13.89 -24.30
CA LEU A 562 -20.44 -13.24 -23.07
C LEU A 562 -19.53 -12.05 -22.83
N HIS A 563 -20.11 -10.90 -22.44
CA HIS A 563 -19.41 -9.64 -22.35
C HIS A 563 -19.44 -9.08 -20.94
N TYR A 564 -18.27 -8.86 -20.33
CA TYR A 564 -18.08 -8.31 -19.00
C TYR A 564 -17.65 -6.84 -19.09
N THR A 565 -18.46 -5.95 -18.52
CA THR A 565 -18.29 -4.50 -18.56
C THR A 565 -18.52 -3.90 -17.16
N VAL A 566 -18.47 -2.59 -17.02
CA VAL A 566 -18.84 -1.88 -15.76
C VAL A 566 -20.27 -2.25 -15.32
N LYS A 567 -21.18 -2.62 -16.23
CA LYS A 567 -22.53 -3.09 -15.89
C LYS A 567 -22.55 -4.44 -15.18
N ASN A 568 -21.49 -5.22 -15.31
CA ASN A 568 -21.33 -6.52 -14.68
C ASN A 568 -20.37 -6.46 -13.47
N GLY A 569 -19.95 -5.26 -13.03
CA GLY A 569 -19.07 -5.07 -11.88
C GLY A 569 -17.58 -4.89 -12.20
N MET A 570 -17.20 -4.77 -13.49
CA MET A 570 -15.83 -4.37 -13.84
C MET A 570 -15.57 -2.92 -13.40
N PRO A 571 -14.36 -2.58 -12.89
CA PRO A 571 -14.04 -1.22 -12.45
C PRO A 571 -13.81 -0.27 -13.64
N SER A 572 -13.57 -0.81 -14.83
CA SER A 572 -13.37 -0.09 -16.09
C SER A 572 -13.74 -0.99 -17.26
N ASN A 573 -14.20 -0.37 -18.35
CA ASN A 573 -14.36 -1.11 -19.62
C ASN A 573 -13.01 -1.34 -20.32
N VAL A 574 -11.98 -0.53 -20.03
CA VAL A 574 -10.66 -0.71 -20.65
C VAL A 574 -9.91 -1.80 -19.91
N ALA A 575 -9.80 -2.97 -20.53
CA ALA A 575 -8.98 -4.09 -20.09
C ALA A 575 -7.72 -4.17 -20.97
N PHE A 576 -6.55 -4.34 -20.34
CA PHE A 576 -5.26 -4.37 -21.04
C PHE A 576 -4.72 -5.78 -21.22
N ARG A 577 -4.53 -6.52 -20.12
CA ARG A 577 -3.94 -7.86 -20.13
C ARG A 577 -4.81 -8.83 -19.35
N ILE A 578 -4.73 -10.10 -19.72
CA ILE A 578 -5.52 -11.18 -19.14
C ILE A 578 -4.65 -12.43 -18.96
N LEU A 579 -4.51 -12.89 -17.71
CA LEU A 579 -3.71 -14.07 -17.35
C LEU A 579 -4.57 -15.09 -16.60
N PRO A 580 -4.69 -16.34 -17.07
CA PRO A 580 -5.38 -17.39 -16.34
C PRO A 580 -4.50 -18.01 -15.26
N ASP A 581 -5.08 -18.22 -14.07
CA ASP A 581 -4.46 -19.01 -13.01
C ASP A 581 -4.85 -20.50 -13.08
N GLU A 582 -4.37 -21.27 -12.11
CA GLU A 582 -4.63 -22.71 -12.04
C GLU A 582 -6.04 -23.04 -11.52
N ASN A 583 -6.69 -22.07 -10.85
CA ASN A 583 -8.01 -22.20 -10.22
C ASN A 583 -9.15 -21.67 -11.10
N GLU A 584 -8.92 -21.46 -12.40
CA GLU A 584 -9.91 -20.91 -13.36
C GLU A 584 -10.31 -19.46 -13.06
N THR A 585 -9.42 -18.71 -12.39
CA THR A 585 -9.57 -17.27 -12.20
C THR A 585 -8.75 -16.54 -13.25
N LEU A 586 -9.36 -15.58 -13.89
CA LEU A 586 -8.68 -14.67 -14.81
C LEU A 586 -8.26 -13.40 -14.07
N TRP A 587 -6.98 -13.09 -14.15
CA TRP A 587 -6.41 -11.86 -13.59
C TRP A 587 -6.27 -10.84 -14.71
N ILE A 588 -6.95 -9.70 -14.57
CA ILE A 588 -7.15 -8.74 -15.65
C ILE A 588 -6.69 -7.36 -15.17
N SER A 589 -5.68 -6.81 -15.85
CA SER A 589 -5.28 -5.42 -15.62
C SER A 589 -6.20 -4.47 -16.38
N THR A 590 -6.62 -3.38 -15.71
CA THR A 590 -7.56 -2.41 -16.28
C THR A 590 -7.05 -0.97 -16.10
N ALA A 591 -7.76 -0.01 -16.68
CA ALA A 591 -7.48 1.40 -16.46
C ALA A 591 -7.86 1.90 -15.05
N ASN A 592 -8.54 1.06 -14.23
CA ASN A 592 -8.97 1.43 -12.88
C ASN A 592 -8.90 0.24 -11.88
N GLY A 593 -7.74 -0.40 -11.79
CA GLY A 593 -7.46 -1.48 -10.86
C GLY A 593 -7.14 -2.81 -11.52
N LEU A 594 -6.70 -3.77 -10.69
CA LEU A 594 -6.53 -5.17 -11.05
C LEU A 594 -7.80 -5.94 -10.70
N VAL A 595 -8.21 -6.86 -11.55
CA VAL A 595 -9.44 -7.64 -11.39
C VAL A 595 -9.12 -9.11 -11.33
N SER A 596 -9.74 -9.85 -10.42
CA SER A 596 -9.90 -11.31 -10.53
C SER A 596 -11.33 -11.63 -10.92
N LEU A 597 -11.50 -12.43 -11.98
CA LEU A 597 -12.76 -12.92 -12.52
C LEU A 597 -12.80 -14.45 -12.44
N GLU A 598 -13.66 -15.00 -11.60
CA GLU A 598 -13.90 -16.45 -11.51
C GLU A 598 -14.71 -16.90 -12.74
N THR A 599 -14.13 -17.72 -13.61
CA THR A 599 -14.78 -18.09 -14.89
C THR A 599 -16.05 -18.92 -14.73
N GLY A 600 -16.16 -19.71 -13.65
CA GLY A 600 -17.32 -20.56 -13.36
C GLY A 600 -18.53 -19.81 -12.77
N THR A 601 -18.29 -18.82 -11.92
CA THR A 601 -19.34 -18.07 -11.21
C THR A 601 -19.62 -16.70 -11.82
N GLY A 602 -18.65 -16.16 -12.58
CA GLY A 602 -18.68 -14.78 -13.07
C GLY A 602 -18.43 -13.73 -11.97
N LYS A 603 -18.00 -14.15 -10.77
CA LYS A 603 -17.69 -13.24 -9.67
C LYS A 603 -16.47 -12.39 -9.99
N ILE A 604 -16.60 -11.08 -9.82
CA ILE A 604 -15.56 -10.10 -10.06
C ILE A 604 -15.10 -9.52 -8.72
N THR A 605 -13.79 -9.52 -8.47
CA THR A 605 -13.18 -8.82 -7.33
C THR A 605 -12.17 -7.81 -7.86
N THR A 606 -12.25 -6.57 -7.38
CA THR A 606 -11.38 -5.48 -7.80
C THR A 606 -10.36 -5.15 -6.72
N TYR A 607 -9.10 -5.05 -7.11
CA TYR A 607 -7.99 -4.64 -6.26
C TYR A 607 -7.53 -3.23 -6.64
N THR A 608 -7.28 -2.42 -5.62
CA THR A 608 -6.88 -1.01 -5.74
C THR A 608 -5.71 -0.70 -4.80
N GLU A 609 -5.38 0.57 -4.62
CA GLU A 609 -4.31 0.98 -3.69
C GLU A 609 -4.63 0.58 -2.23
N SER A 610 -5.89 0.51 -1.83
CA SER A 610 -6.29 0.02 -0.49
C SER A 610 -5.89 -1.44 -0.26
N HIS A 611 -5.72 -2.20 -1.33
CA HIS A 611 -5.28 -3.59 -1.30
C HIS A 611 -3.76 -3.75 -1.55
N GLY A 612 -3.00 -2.64 -1.54
CA GLY A 612 -1.54 -2.64 -1.71
C GLY A 612 -1.05 -2.42 -3.13
N LEU A 613 -1.90 -2.03 -4.08
CA LEU A 613 -1.42 -1.58 -5.39
C LEU A 613 -0.78 -0.19 -5.29
N ILE A 614 0.21 0.05 -6.13
CA ILE A 614 0.91 1.34 -6.24
C ILE A 614 0.06 2.39 -6.97
N THR A 615 -0.79 1.94 -7.89
CA THR A 615 -1.72 2.75 -8.69
C THR A 615 -2.84 1.89 -9.22
N ARG A 616 -3.98 2.50 -9.56
CA ARG A 616 -5.08 1.82 -10.26
C ARG A 616 -4.85 1.70 -11.75
N GLN A 617 -4.00 2.56 -12.33
CA GLN A 617 -3.81 2.62 -13.77
C GLN A 617 -2.72 1.67 -14.23
N PHE A 618 -3.12 0.55 -14.78
CA PHE A 618 -2.24 -0.38 -15.48
C PHE A 618 -1.98 0.04 -16.92
N ASN A 619 -1.10 -0.67 -17.60
CA ASN A 619 -0.67 -0.32 -18.95
C ASN A 619 -0.85 -1.48 -19.94
N ASP A 620 -0.91 -1.12 -21.23
CA ASP A 620 -0.98 -2.09 -22.34
C ASP A 620 0.30 -2.94 -22.41
N ASN A 621 0.18 -4.19 -22.88
CA ASN A 621 1.25 -5.20 -23.06
C ASN A 621 2.06 -5.59 -21.82
N SER A 622 1.79 -5.03 -20.66
CA SER A 622 2.64 -5.14 -19.47
C SER A 622 2.17 -6.22 -18.50
N ALA A 623 1.99 -7.46 -18.94
CA ALA A 623 1.79 -8.58 -18.03
C ALA A 623 2.46 -9.86 -18.49
N PHE A 624 2.93 -10.65 -17.52
CA PHE A 624 3.63 -11.90 -17.75
C PHE A 624 3.33 -12.90 -16.62
N LYS A 625 3.27 -14.19 -16.94
CA LYS A 625 3.23 -15.31 -16.00
C LYS A 625 4.49 -16.14 -16.19
N ASP A 626 5.25 -16.36 -15.14
CA ASP A 626 6.44 -17.19 -15.17
C ASP A 626 6.11 -18.69 -15.00
N ASN A 627 7.13 -19.53 -15.12
CA ASN A 627 7.01 -20.98 -14.98
C ASN A 627 6.77 -21.43 -13.52
N GLU A 628 6.98 -20.54 -12.53
CA GLU A 628 6.73 -20.80 -11.11
C GLU A 628 5.29 -20.38 -10.70
N GLY A 629 4.50 -19.86 -11.65
CA GLY A 629 3.14 -19.40 -11.45
C GLY A 629 3.03 -18.00 -10.85
N THR A 630 4.13 -17.25 -10.83
CA THR A 630 4.14 -15.84 -10.40
C THR A 630 3.62 -14.95 -11.51
N PHE A 631 2.71 -14.04 -11.18
CA PHE A 631 2.14 -13.06 -12.10
C PHE A 631 2.82 -11.71 -11.93
N TYR A 632 3.10 -11.06 -13.05
CA TYR A 632 3.70 -9.74 -13.14
C TYR A 632 2.76 -8.83 -13.91
N PHE A 633 2.47 -7.62 -13.37
CA PHE A 633 1.64 -6.62 -14.04
C PHE A 633 2.29 -5.25 -13.95
N GLY A 634 2.53 -4.65 -15.11
CA GLY A 634 3.09 -3.31 -15.22
C GLY A 634 2.03 -2.21 -15.21
N SER A 635 2.39 -1.08 -14.66
CA SER A 635 1.54 0.09 -14.50
C SER A 635 2.23 1.35 -15.01
N VAL A 636 1.59 2.50 -14.83
CA VAL A 636 2.17 3.83 -15.12
C VAL A 636 3.14 4.34 -14.03
N LYS A 637 3.31 3.58 -12.92
CA LYS A 637 4.19 3.94 -11.79
C LYS A 637 5.12 2.80 -11.34
N GLY A 638 5.39 1.83 -12.20
CA GLY A 638 6.15 0.64 -11.87
C GLY A 638 5.37 -0.64 -12.11
N PHE A 639 5.71 -1.74 -11.44
CA PHE A 639 5.03 -3.02 -11.61
C PHE A 639 4.83 -3.74 -10.27
N ILE A 640 3.91 -4.70 -10.29
CA ILE A 640 3.67 -5.62 -9.19
C ILE A 640 3.95 -7.04 -9.62
N HIS A 641 4.33 -7.90 -8.66
CA HIS A 641 4.28 -9.35 -8.84
C HIS A 641 3.64 -10.04 -7.63
N PHE A 642 3.04 -11.19 -7.87
CA PHE A 642 2.37 -11.98 -6.82
C PHE A 642 2.07 -13.40 -7.30
N LYS A 643 1.85 -14.31 -6.37
CA LYS A 643 1.23 -15.60 -6.65
C LYS A 643 -0.28 -15.52 -6.39
N PRO A 644 -1.14 -15.88 -7.33
CA PRO A 644 -2.60 -15.86 -7.12
C PRO A 644 -3.07 -16.60 -5.87
N SER A 645 -2.40 -17.68 -5.48
CA SER A 645 -2.70 -18.46 -4.28
C SER A 645 -2.44 -17.72 -2.96
N GLU A 646 -1.66 -16.65 -2.97
CA GLU A 646 -1.34 -15.81 -1.80
C GLU A 646 -2.31 -14.64 -1.64
N VAL A 647 -3.09 -14.35 -2.69
CA VAL A 647 -4.11 -13.29 -2.67
C VAL A 647 -5.40 -13.86 -2.10
N ILE A 648 -5.52 -13.81 -0.77
CA ILE A 648 -6.75 -14.23 -0.09
C ILE A 648 -7.65 -12.99 -0.03
N PRO A 649 -8.86 -13.03 -0.64
CA PRO A 649 -9.83 -11.95 -0.45
C PRO A 649 -10.14 -11.80 1.03
N ALA A 650 -10.04 -10.60 1.57
CA ALA A 650 -10.50 -10.32 2.93
C ALA A 650 -11.97 -10.69 3.02
N ALA A 651 -12.28 -11.71 3.81
CA ALA A 651 -13.66 -12.20 4.03
C ALA A 651 -14.38 -11.31 5.05
N GLU A 652 -14.30 -9.98 4.92
CA GLU A 652 -14.93 -9.06 5.86
C GLU A 652 -16.27 -8.55 5.34
N LYS A 653 -17.27 -8.60 6.22
CA LYS A 653 -18.53 -7.89 6.04
C LYS A 653 -18.22 -6.40 6.00
N MET A 654 -18.26 -5.80 4.83
CA MET A 654 -18.24 -4.34 4.72
C MET A 654 -19.49 -3.77 5.36
N ASN A 655 -19.30 -2.93 6.38
CA ASN A 655 -20.37 -2.10 6.88
C ASN A 655 -20.54 -0.91 5.93
N VAL A 656 -21.68 -0.88 5.25
CA VAL A 656 -22.02 0.25 4.36
C VAL A 656 -22.85 1.23 5.17
N HIS A 657 -22.37 2.46 5.31
CA HIS A 657 -23.12 3.55 5.90
C HIS A 657 -23.52 4.57 4.84
N LEU A 658 -24.76 5.03 4.89
CA LEU A 658 -25.23 6.12 4.05
C LEU A 658 -24.67 7.43 4.63
N GLY A 659 -23.72 8.09 3.96
CA GLY A 659 -23.09 9.32 4.46
C GLY A 659 -23.99 10.55 4.26
N SER A 660 -24.45 10.78 3.04
CA SER A 660 -25.34 11.88 2.69
C SER A 660 -26.16 11.53 1.45
N LEU A 661 -27.37 12.13 1.36
CA LEU A 661 -28.25 12.03 0.19
C LEU A 661 -28.36 13.42 -0.46
N GLU A 662 -27.87 13.56 -1.68
CA GLU A 662 -28.08 14.78 -2.47
C GLU A 662 -29.35 14.63 -3.32
N ILE A 663 -30.32 15.46 -3.07
CA ILE A 663 -31.58 15.52 -3.83
C ILE A 663 -31.54 16.79 -4.69
N GLN A 664 -31.69 16.64 -6.00
CA GLN A 664 -31.81 17.75 -6.93
C GLN A 664 -33.22 17.79 -7.51
N ASN A 665 -33.93 18.93 -7.38
CA ASN A 665 -35.23 19.10 -7.99
C ASN A 665 -35.12 19.47 -9.49
N GLU A 666 -36.26 19.45 -10.21
CA GLU A 666 -36.28 19.79 -11.65
C GLU A 666 -35.83 21.23 -11.97
N ALA A 667 -35.81 22.13 -10.98
CA ALA A 667 -35.32 23.50 -11.11
C ALA A 667 -33.80 23.61 -10.90
N GLY A 668 -33.11 22.51 -10.60
CA GLY A 668 -31.67 22.47 -10.37
C GLY A 668 -31.24 22.82 -8.94
N GLU A 669 -32.18 23.06 -8.02
CA GLU A 669 -31.85 23.31 -6.63
C GLU A 669 -31.44 22.01 -5.93
N LYS A 670 -30.30 22.05 -5.22
CA LYS A 670 -29.72 20.92 -4.52
C LYS A 670 -30.02 20.99 -3.03
N ARG A 671 -30.49 19.91 -2.45
CA ARG A 671 -30.62 19.72 -0.99
C ARG A 671 -29.79 18.52 -0.56
N ILE A 672 -28.88 18.73 0.38
CA ILE A 672 -28.10 17.65 0.99
C ILE A 672 -28.75 17.25 2.30
N ILE A 673 -29.09 15.97 2.44
CA ILE A 673 -29.62 15.37 3.67
C ILE A 673 -28.49 14.48 4.22
N ASN A 674 -27.94 14.84 5.39
CA ASN A 674 -26.99 14.00 6.10
C ASN A 674 -27.74 12.86 6.80
N SER A 675 -27.18 11.66 6.83
CA SER A 675 -27.82 10.43 7.31
C SER A 675 -28.24 10.45 8.79
N SER A 676 -27.75 11.44 9.53
CA SER A 676 -28.02 11.61 10.95
C SER A 676 -29.37 12.24 11.29
N ALA A 677 -30.01 12.95 10.37
CA ALA A 677 -31.13 13.83 10.73
C ALA A 677 -32.53 13.28 10.45
N GLU A 678 -32.77 12.29 9.59
CA GLU A 678 -34.13 11.87 9.18
C GLU A 678 -34.23 10.39 8.74
N SER A 679 -33.70 9.44 9.52
CA SER A 679 -33.76 8.03 9.14
C SER A 679 -35.17 7.39 9.13
N GLU A 680 -36.23 8.09 9.52
CA GLU A 680 -37.62 7.58 9.49
C GLU A 680 -38.66 8.48 8.83
N ALA A 681 -38.34 9.67 8.36
CA ALA A 681 -39.33 10.58 7.78
C ALA A 681 -39.31 10.58 6.25
N ASN A 682 -40.20 9.80 5.65
CA ASN A 682 -40.79 10.06 4.33
C ASN A 682 -40.04 9.73 3.06
N LEU A 683 -39.53 8.51 2.89
CA LEU A 683 -39.35 7.95 1.55
C LEU A 683 -40.67 7.42 0.92
N ASN A 684 -41.79 7.53 1.62
CA ASN A 684 -43.08 7.01 1.15
C ASN A 684 -44.00 8.03 0.46
N ASN A 685 -43.59 9.27 0.25
CA ASN A 685 -44.43 10.31 -0.35
C ASN A 685 -43.69 11.18 -1.39
N SER A 686 -43.08 10.56 -2.41
CA SER A 686 -42.77 11.28 -3.66
C SER A 686 -42.71 10.32 -4.84
#